data_53e2b28338bb73b6d4dbc34e72596911
#
_entry.id   53e2b28338bb73b6d4dbc34e72596911
#
_cell.length_a   1.000
_cell.length_b   1.000
_cell.length_c   1.000
_cell.angle_alpha   90.00
_cell.angle_beta   90.00
_cell.angle_gamma   90.00
#
_symmetry.space_group_name_H-M   'P 1'
#
loop_
_entity.id
_entity.type
_entity.pdbx_description
1 polymer ?
#
loop_
_entity_poly.entity_id
_entity_poly.type
_entity_poly.pdbx_seq_one_letter_code
_entity_poly.pdbx_strand_id
1 'polypeptide(L)'
;MAARRVAQEMGEPVGQTVGFQVRFEQVGGTGTKLWYLTEGVLTQRLLGGANLPESSVVVLDEFHERHIETDLALALLRDRQAGGGKLRLLVMSATLSDFSGAPLIRAPGRLFPVKVEYRPHSAAPLEEQAALAVADALVQTKKHILVFLPGAAEIRNTIAACERAVRQAGARLLPLYGDLSPEQQDLAVAPSDTRKVICSTNVAESSVTIDGVEAVIDSGLARVLSYSPWNGLSRLRVEKISKSSAVQRAGRAGRTGPGLAIRLFPESDFVRRPEHIAPEILRADLSGLMLQLTAAGMNAERLPWLDPPPDSAIQSARELLARLGAVGPVARQMAKLPVHPRLARAVIAAAEMGDAQEACELAARLSETGAHNVSRLRRQLDQQTRHIPIQKQDPHAFEKAILLGFPDRVAARRGDRLLLANGASAKLDRDSPVQCEFLVAVEIDDRSDRAMPIVRFASGIEPDWLLEFFPNSIRTREELVWNAASERVEQINALLYEQLAIDESRTPPKDSPSASALLVRKALEAGPGRFTDADELDGFLRRVSFAAKYGNFQIPEDLLASALHSVAAGFTSFAELRRAGLLAAIEAKLPMHLINELAPTHLRLPSGLRARIEYHEDRPPSVASRLHDFIGLKDSPTVARGAVRLVAHLLAPNQRPVQVTTDLASFWKTLYPQVRRQLSRRYPKHAWPEAPE
;
A
#
# COMPACT_ATOMS: atom_id res chain seq x y z
N MET A 1 -13.41 -2.96 -41.00
CA MET A 1 -13.01 -3.93 -42.08
C MET A 1 -14.14 -4.89 -42.40
N ALA A 2 -14.66 -5.75 -41.53
CA ALA A 2 -15.69 -6.74 -41.80
C ALA A 2 -16.95 -6.14 -42.50
N ALA A 3 -17.53 -5.07 -41.95
CA ALA A 3 -18.69 -4.40 -42.54
C ALA A 3 -18.42 -3.91 -43.96
N ARG A 4 -17.26 -3.32 -44.25
CA ARG A 4 -16.90 -2.86 -45.61
C ARG A 4 -16.75 -4.03 -46.58
N ARG A 5 -16.19 -5.15 -46.12
CA ARG A 5 -16.03 -6.35 -46.95
C ARG A 5 -17.37 -6.93 -47.31
N VAL A 6 -18.30 -7.09 -46.36
CA VAL A 6 -19.63 -7.63 -46.60
C VAL A 6 -20.44 -6.70 -47.50
N ALA A 7 -20.40 -5.37 -47.30
CA ALA A 7 -21.04 -4.43 -48.18
C ALA A 7 -20.51 -4.53 -49.62
N GLN A 8 -19.19 -4.64 -49.80
CA GLN A 8 -18.54 -4.86 -51.08
C GLN A 8 -19.02 -6.16 -51.77
N GLU A 9 -19.13 -7.25 -51.01
CA GLU A 9 -19.63 -8.54 -51.53
C GLU A 9 -21.09 -8.49 -51.89
N MET A 10 -21.89 -7.60 -51.28
CA MET A 10 -23.28 -7.31 -51.62
C MET A 10 -23.41 -6.29 -52.76
N GLY A 11 -22.31 -5.74 -53.26
CA GLY A 11 -22.29 -4.76 -54.35
C GLY A 11 -22.78 -3.37 -53.95
N GLU A 12 -22.74 -3.02 -52.66
CA GLU A 12 -23.20 -1.72 -52.16
C GLU A 12 -22.12 -1.02 -51.29
N PRO A 13 -22.18 0.31 -51.17
CA PRO A 13 -21.34 1.00 -50.23
C PRO A 13 -21.81 0.74 -48.80
N VAL A 14 -20.85 0.72 -47.87
CA VAL A 14 -21.15 0.61 -46.42
C VAL A 14 -21.99 1.80 -45.97
N GLY A 15 -23.02 1.55 -45.15
CA GLY A 15 -23.98 2.56 -44.67
C GLY A 15 -25.38 2.39 -45.23
N GLN A 16 -25.57 1.52 -46.22
CA GLN A 16 -26.89 1.15 -46.75
C GLN A 16 -27.44 -0.06 -45.95
N THR A 17 -27.47 -1.25 -46.53
CA THR A 17 -27.93 -2.48 -45.86
C THR A 17 -26.98 -2.91 -44.75
N VAL A 18 -25.68 -2.71 -44.96
CA VAL A 18 -24.62 -3.02 -44.01
C VAL A 18 -24.04 -1.76 -43.39
N GLY A 19 -24.06 -1.66 -42.08
CA GLY A 19 -23.47 -0.55 -41.33
C GLY A 19 -22.55 -1.00 -40.22
N PHE A 20 -21.86 -0.05 -39.63
CA PHE A 20 -21.07 -0.31 -38.41
C PHE A 20 -21.17 0.86 -37.45
N GLN A 21 -20.94 0.55 -36.17
CA GLN A 21 -20.76 1.54 -35.13
C GLN A 21 -19.64 1.12 -34.20
N VAL A 22 -18.67 1.98 -34.09
CA VAL A 22 -17.56 1.89 -33.12
C VAL A 22 -17.59 3.10 -32.19
N ARG A 23 -16.75 3.14 -31.16
CA ARG A 23 -16.76 4.17 -30.12
C ARG A 23 -16.88 5.62 -30.64
N PHE A 24 -16.29 5.92 -31.79
CA PHE A 24 -16.20 7.30 -32.30
C PHE A 24 -16.84 7.50 -33.70
N GLU A 25 -17.34 6.45 -34.30
CA GLU A 25 -17.78 6.51 -35.69
C GLU A 25 -18.99 5.61 -35.89
N GLN A 26 -20.00 6.15 -36.57
CA GLN A 26 -21.17 5.39 -36.99
C GLN A 26 -21.40 5.64 -38.49
N VAL A 27 -21.54 4.56 -39.23
CA VAL A 27 -21.92 4.58 -40.65
C VAL A 27 -23.11 3.64 -40.84
N GLY A 28 -24.24 4.22 -41.20
CA GLY A 28 -25.52 3.53 -41.33
C GLY A 28 -26.67 4.35 -40.74
N GLY A 29 -27.90 3.96 -41.04
CA GLY A 29 -29.12 4.67 -40.66
C GLY A 29 -30.32 3.73 -40.49
N THR A 30 -31.53 4.27 -40.70
CA THR A 30 -32.80 3.54 -40.54
C THR A 30 -32.98 2.37 -41.50
N GLY A 31 -32.31 2.41 -42.66
CA GLY A 31 -32.34 1.33 -43.67
C GLY A 31 -31.34 0.20 -43.42
N THR A 32 -30.42 0.39 -42.47
CA THR A 32 -29.35 -0.60 -42.17
C THR A 32 -29.91 -1.79 -41.43
N LYS A 33 -29.75 -2.98 -42.02
CA LYS A 33 -30.25 -4.25 -41.49
C LYS A 33 -29.19 -5.06 -40.78
N LEU A 34 -27.93 -5.01 -41.24
CA LEU A 34 -26.80 -5.70 -40.65
C LEU A 34 -25.84 -4.69 -40.01
N TRP A 35 -25.72 -4.73 -38.69
CA TRP A 35 -24.86 -3.85 -37.92
C TRP A 35 -23.64 -4.58 -37.36
N TYR A 36 -22.47 -4.08 -37.65
CA TYR A 36 -21.23 -4.46 -36.98
C TYR A 36 -20.97 -3.48 -35.85
N LEU A 37 -20.96 -3.99 -34.62
CA LEU A 37 -20.81 -3.19 -33.39
C LEU A 37 -19.58 -3.65 -32.67
N THR A 38 -18.87 -2.71 -32.02
CA THR A 38 -17.94 -3.11 -30.96
C THR A 38 -18.71 -3.49 -29.70
N GLU A 39 -18.12 -4.33 -28.86
CA GLU A 39 -18.74 -4.89 -27.65
C GLU A 39 -19.29 -3.79 -26.73
N GLY A 40 -18.48 -2.75 -26.42
CA GLY A 40 -18.90 -1.64 -25.58
C GLY A 40 -20.05 -0.80 -26.17
N VAL A 41 -20.15 -0.71 -27.49
CA VAL A 41 -21.32 -0.05 -28.15
C VAL A 41 -22.57 -0.91 -28.01
N LEU A 42 -22.44 -2.23 -28.12
CA LEU A 42 -23.58 -3.14 -27.92
C LEU A 42 -24.09 -3.04 -26.49
N THR A 43 -23.20 -3.12 -25.49
CA THR A 43 -23.59 -3.02 -24.07
C THR A 43 -24.24 -1.69 -23.74
N GLN A 44 -23.70 -0.57 -24.23
CA GLN A 44 -24.33 0.75 -24.07
C GLN A 44 -25.73 0.81 -24.67
N ARG A 45 -25.95 0.25 -25.88
CA ARG A 45 -27.29 0.17 -26.50
C ARG A 45 -28.23 -0.68 -25.63
N LEU A 46 -27.79 -1.82 -25.11
CA LEU A 46 -28.60 -2.70 -24.29
C LEU A 46 -29.00 -2.05 -22.97
N LEU A 47 -28.06 -1.37 -22.29
CA LEU A 47 -28.30 -0.66 -21.02
C LEU A 47 -29.15 0.61 -21.23
N GLY A 48 -28.98 1.31 -22.36
CA GLY A 48 -29.75 2.49 -22.70
C GLY A 48 -31.21 2.21 -23.11
N GLY A 49 -31.66 0.97 -22.99
CA GLY A 49 -33.05 0.59 -23.33
C GLY A 49 -33.33 0.58 -24.85
N ALA A 50 -32.31 0.53 -25.70
CA ALA A 50 -32.50 0.45 -27.14
C ALA A 50 -33.41 -0.74 -27.48
N ASN A 51 -34.53 -0.46 -28.14
CA ASN A 51 -35.42 -1.49 -28.67
C ASN A 51 -34.68 -2.21 -29.81
N LEU A 52 -34.11 -3.36 -29.48
CA LEU A 52 -33.80 -4.32 -30.54
C LEU A 52 -35.13 -4.88 -31.07
N PRO A 53 -35.37 -4.86 -32.36
CA PRO A 53 -36.58 -5.46 -32.93
C PRO A 53 -36.73 -6.91 -32.42
N GLU A 54 -37.94 -7.34 -32.11
CA GLU A 54 -38.20 -8.70 -31.58
C GLU A 54 -37.66 -9.84 -32.47
N SER A 55 -37.52 -9.57 -33.76
CA SER A 55 -36.99 -10.51 -34.76
C SER A 55 -35.47 -10.42 -34.92
N SER A 56 -34.76 -9.64 -34.10
CA SER A 56 -33.32 -9.48 -34.24
C SER A 56 -32.56 -10.75 -33.89
N VAL A 57 -31.48 -10.97 -34.64
CA VAL A 57 -30.45 -11.94 -34.31
C VAL A 57 -29.24 -11.16 -33.81
N VAL A 58 -28.77 -11.47 -32.62
CA VAL A 58 -27.50 -10.93 -32.12
C VAL A 58 -26.43 -12.01 -32.17
N VAL A 59 -25.32 -11.69 -32.82
CA VAL A 59 -24.16 -12.58 -32.93
C VAL A 59 -23.04 -12.02 -32.05
N LEU A 60 -22.61 -12.81 -31.05
CA LEU A 60 -21.41 -12.53 -30.29
C LEU A 60 -20.28 -13.34 -30.90
N ASP A 61 -19.40 -12.65 -31.63
CA ASP A 61 -18.25 -13.27 -32.29
C ASP A 61 -17.01 -13.25 -31.41
N GLU A 62 -16.05 -14.13 -31.64
CA GLU A 62 -14.80 -14.30 -30.88
C GLU A 62 -15.02 -14.39 -29.36
N PHE A 63 -16.12 -15.01 -28.94
CA PHE A 63 -16.54 -15.07 -27.53
C PHE A 63 -15.47 -15.68 -26.59
N HIS A 64 -14.53 -16.44 -27.14
CA HIS A 64 -13.42 -17.03 -26.37
C HIS A 64 -12.42 -16.01 -25.82
N GLU A 65 -12.43 -14.74 -26.27
CA GLU A 65 -11.62 -13.67 -25.72
C GLU A 65 -12.10 -13.24 -24.31
N ARG A 66 -13.39 -13.48 -24.00
CA ARG A 66 -13.97 -13.31 -22.66
C ARG A 66 -13.72 -11.92 -22.06
N HIS A 67 -13.94 -10.88 -22.86
CA HIS A 67 -13.92 -9.50 -22.39
C HIS A 67 -15.12 -9.21 -21.48
N ILE A 68 -15.00 -8.26 -20.54
CA ILE A 68 -16.07 -7.86 -19.61
C ILE A 68 -17.32 -7.46 -20.38
N GLU A 69 -17.16 -6.66 -21.43
CA GLU A 69 -18.27 -6.16 -22.26
C GLU A 69 -19.00 -7.30 -22.98
N THR A 70 -18.28 -8.32 -23.44
CA THR A 70 -18.89 -9.49 -24.08
C THR A 70 -19.66 -10.33 -23.09
N ASP A 71 -19.09 -10.58 -21.89
CA ASP A 71 -19.76 -11.31 -20.82
C ASP A 71 -21.02 -10.54 -20.33
N LEU A 72 -20.94 -9.19 -20.20
CA LEU A 72 -22.08 -8.34 -19.87
C LEU A 72 -23.14 -8.38 -20.96
N ALA A 73 -22.76 -8.26 -22.24
CA ALA A 73 -23.70 -8.33 -23.36
C ALA A 73 -24.47 -9.66 -23.34
N LEU A 74 -23.76 -10.78 -23.14
CA LEU A 74 -24.38 -12.10 -23.01
C LEU A 74 -25.38 -12.15 -21.86
N ALA A 75 -25.01 -11.66 -20.66
CA ALA A 75 -25.87 -11.65 -19.50
C ALA A 75 -27.15 -10.82 -19.72
N LEU A 76 -27.01 -9.61 -20.30
CA LEU A 76 -28.13 -8.73 -20.63
C LEU A 76 -29.06 -9.34 -21.69
N LEU A 77 -28.51 -10.00 -22.72
CA LEU A 77 -29.30 -10.66 -23.77
C LEU A 77 -30.07 -11.86 -23.22
N ARG A 78 -29.46 -12.65 -22.34
CA ARG A 78 -30.12 -13.76 -21.63
C ARG A 78 -31.22 -13.28 -20.71
N ASP A 79 -31.00 -12.20 -19.97
CA ASP A 79 -32.00 -11.58 -19.11
C ASP A 79 -33.23 -11.14 -19.92
N ARG A 80 -33.01 -10.49 -21.06
CA ARG A 80 -34.09 -10.11 -22.00
C ARG A 80 -34.85 -11.31 -22.56
N GLN A 81 -34.16 -12.40 -22.91
CA GLN A 81 -34.80 -13.65 -23.36
C GLN A 81 -35.66 -14.26 -22.27
N ALA A 82 -35.16 -14.30 -21.01
CA ALA A 82 -35.91 -14.78 -19.87
C ALA A 82 -37.17 -13.94 -19.58
N GLY A 83 -37.12 -12.62 -19.87
CA GLY A 83 -38.25 -11.71 -19.81
C GLY A 83 -39.27 -11.84 -20.94
N GLY A 84 -39.18 -12.87 -21.82
CA GLY A 84 -40.12 -13.12 -22.92
C GLY A 84 -39.75 -12.49 -24.24
N GLY A 85 -38.58 -11.90 -24.39
CA GLY A 85 -38.06 -11.36 -25.64
C GLY A 85 -37.82 -12.46 -26.70
N LYS A 86 -38.30 -12.24 -27.95
CA LYS A 86 -38.14 -13.19 -29.07
C LYS A 86 -36.78 -13.08 -29.80
N LEU A 87 -35.82 -12.42 -29.16
CA LEU A 87 -34.48 -12.24 -29.68
C LEU A 87 -33.77 -13.61 -29.86
N ARG A 88 -33.09 -13.80 -30.97
CA ARG A 88 -32.22 -14.97 -31.18
C ARG A 88 -30.78 -14.60 -30.92
N LEU A 89 -30.10 -15.44 -30.14
CA LEU A 89 -28.70 -15.28 -29.77
C LEU A 89 -27.85 -16.37 -30.40
N LEU A 90 -26.79 -15.97 -31.07
CA LEU A 90 -25.76 -16.85 -31.64
C LEU A 90 -24.41 -16.46 -31.01
N VAL A 91 -23.70 -17.43 -30.44
CA VAL A 91 -22.37 -17.24 -29.90
C VAL A 91 -21.37 -18.00 -30.75
N MET A 92 -20.38 -17.31 -31.30
CA MET A 92 -19.32 -17.90 -32.13
C MET A 92 -17.98 -17.87 -31.36
N SER A 93 -17.28 -18.98 -31.38
CA SER A 93 -16.05 -19.14 -30.63
C SER A 93 -15.17 -20.21 -31.22
N ALA A 94 -13.85 -20.01 -31.18
CA ALA A 94 -12.88 -21.01 -31.62
C ALA A 94 -12.69 -22.15 -30.61
N THR A 95 -13.03 -21.98 -29.35
CA THR A 95 -12.68 -22.88 -28.23
C THR A 95 -13.85 -23.23 -27.31
N LEU A 96 -15.10 -23.02 -27.73
CA LEU A 96 -16.27 -23.36 -26.91
C LEU A 96 -16.41 -24.87 -26.76
N SER A 97 -16.27 -25.37 -25.52
CA SER A 97 -16.49 -26.77 -25.18
C SER A 97 -17.90 -27.06 -24.65
N ASP A 98 -18.52 -26.11 -23.94
CA ASP A 98 -19.85 -26.33 -23.35
C ASP A 98 -20.61 -25.03 -23.11
N PHE A 99 -21.72 -24.84 -23.83
CA PHE A 99 -22.68 -23.77 -23.63
C PHE A 99 -24.00 -24.41 -23.19
N SER A 100 -24.14 -24.66 -21.88
CA SER A 100 -25.24 -25.45 -21.33
C SER A 100 -26.61 -24.96 -21.83
N GLY A 101 -27.32 -25.85 -22.49
CA GLY A 101 -28.69 -25.64 -22.96
C GLY A 101 -28.84 -25.04 -24.37
N ALA A 102 -27.76 -24.78 -25.11
CA ALA A 102 -27.83 -24.31 -26.50
C ALA A 102 -27.39 -25.39 -27.50
N PRO A 103 -28.02 -25.49 -28.71
CA PRO A 103 -27.53 -26.38 -29.76
C PRO A 103 -26.10 -25.98 -30.18
N LEU A 104 -25.18 -26.96 -30.20
CA LEU A 104 -23.80 -26.75 -30.65
C LEU A 104 -23.67 -27.14 -32.13
N ILE A 105 -23.33 -26.13 -32.95
CA ILE A 105 -23.01 -26.32 -34.37
C ILE A 105 -21.48 -26.30 -34.51
N ARG A 106 -20.84 -27.38 -34.94
CA ARG A 106 -19.43 -27.43 -35.22
C ARG A 106 -19.17 -27.31 -36.72
N ALA A 107 -18.40 -26.31 -37.12
CA ALA A 107 -17.91 -26.14 -38.49
C ALA A 107 -16.38 -26.47 -38.48
N PRO A 108 -15.96 -27.68 -38.85
CA PRO A 108 -14.55 -27.99 -38.88
C PRO A 108 -13.89 -27.21 -40.03
N GLY A 109 -13.02 -26.28 -39.67
CA GLY A 109 -12.15 -25.59 -40.62
C GLY A 109 -11.11 -26.56 -41.19
N ARG A 110 -10.80 -26.47 -42.46
CA ARG A 110 -9.64 -27.18 -43.05
C ARG A 110 -8.37 -26.41 -42.69
N LEU A 111 -7.63 -26.89 -41.71
CA LEU A 111 -6.28 -26.42 -41.43
C LEU A 111 -5.26 -27.39 -42.03
N PHE A 112 -4.26 -26.85 -42.68
CA PHE A 112 -3.12 -27.62 -43.11
C PHE A 112 -2.19 -27.91 -41.91
N PRO A 113 -1.36 -28.97 -41.98
CA PRO A 113 -0.40 -29.31 -40.93
C PRO A 113 0.56 -28.13 -40.68
N VAL A 114 0.80 -27.82 -39.42
CA VAL A 114 1.79 -26.82 -38.97
C VAL A 114 2.87 -27.52 -38.19
N LYS A 115 4.12 -27.43 -38.69
CA LYS A 115 5.30 -27.91 -37.95
C LYS A 115 5.60 -26.90 -36.84
N VAL A 116 5.60 -27.36 -35.60
CA VAL A 116 5.93 -26.52 -34.43
C VAL A 116 7.36 -26.78 -33.98
N GLU A 117 8.16 -25.71 -33.90
CA GLU A 117 9.53 -25.74 -33.38
C GLU A 117 9.61 -24.87 -32.13
N TYR A 118 10.31 -25.39 -31.11
CA TYR A 118 10.54 -24.67 -29.85
C TYR A 118 12.00 -24.23 -29.79
N ARG A 119 12.22 -23.02 -29.25
CA ARG A 119 13.57 -22.52 -28.96
C ARG A 119 13.89 -22.71 -27.47
N PRO A 120 15.18 -22.99 -27.14
CA PRO A 120 15.59 -23.04 -25.73
C PRO A 120 15.43 -21.67 -25.06
N HIS A 121 15.42 -21.66 -23.73
CA HIS A 121 15.43 -20.40 -22.99
C HIS A 121 16.69 -19.59 -23.31
N SER A 122 16.52 -18.30 -23.60
CA SER A 122 17.60 -17.38 -23.93
C SER A 122 17.52 -16.13 -23.06
N ALA A 123 18.68 -15.64 -22.62
CA ALA A 123 18.82 -14.35 -21.94
C ALA A 123 18.99 -13.17 -22.92
N ALA A 124 19.10 -13.45 -24.23
CA ALA A 124 19.20 -12.39 -25.23
C ALA A 124 17.91 -11.55 -25.29
N PRO A 125 17.99 -10.27 -25.68
CA PRO A 125 16.82 -9.43 -25.89
C PRO A 125 15.80 -10.07 -26.84
N LEU A 126 14.51 -9.82 -26.61
CA LEU A 126 13.42 -10.44 -27.39
C LEU A 126 13.53 -10.13 -28.88
N GLU A 127 13.91 -8.92 -29.22
CA GLU A 127 14.12 -8.46 -30.60
C GLU A 127 15.24 -9.24 -31.34
N GLU A 128 16.30 -9.62 -30.66
CA GLU A 128 17.38 -10.43 -31.22
C GLU A 128 16.92 -11.87 -31.43
N GLN A 129 16.20 -12.44 -30.46
CA GLN A 129 15.61 -13.79 -30.58
C GLN A 129 14.63 -13.85 -31.75
N ALA A 130 13.78 -12.84 -31.89
CA ALA A 130 12.82 -12.73 -32.97
C ALA A 130 13.52 -12.57 -34.33
N ALA A 131 14.58 -11.76 -34.42
CA ALA A 131 15.33 -11.54 -35.66
C ALA A 131 16.03 -12.81 -36.13
N LEU A 132 16.62 -13.60 -35.23
CA LEU A 132 17.18 -14.93 -35.59
C LEU A 132 16.12 -15.87 -36.11
N ALA A 133 14.94 -15.94 -35.46
CA ALA A 133 13.85 -16.80 -35.90
C ALA A 133 13.26 -16.32 -37.25
N VAL A 134 13.21 -15.01 -37.51
CA VAL A 134 12.83 -14.43 -38.80
C VAL A 134 13.81 -14.86 -39.87
N ALA A 135 15.12 -14.78 -39.62
CA ALA A 135 16.16 -15.24 -40.56
C ALA A 135 16.01 -16.73 -40.89
N ASP A 136 15.80 -17.57 -39.88
CA ASP A 136 15.55 -19.03 -40.08
C ASP A 136 14.28 -19.25 -40.91
N ALA A 137 13.19 -18.57 -40.63
CA ALA A 137 11.93 -18.69 -41.35
C ALA A 137 12.04 -18.19 -42.80
N LEU A 138 12.84 -17.13 -43.05
CA LEU A 138 13.11 -16.64 -44.40
C LEU A 138 13.78 -17.67 -45.30
N VAL A 139 14.63 -18.53 -44.72
CA VAL A 139 15.27 -19.66 -45.46
C VAL A 139 14.32 -20.82 -45.66
N GLN A 140 13.50 -21.15 -44.66
CA GLN A 140 12.66 -22.35 -44.66
C GLN A 140 11.35 -22.19 -45.45
N THR A 141 10.88 -20.95 -45.64
CA THR A 141 9.57 -20.66 -46.26
C THR A 141 9.69 -19.63 -47.38
N LYS A 142 8.68 -19.54 -48.23
CA LYS A 142 8.68 -18.64 -49.39
C LYS A 142 7.62 -17.53 -49.33
N LYS A 143 6.57 -17.73 -48.51
CA LYS A 143 5.44 -16.81 -48.37
C LYS A 143 5.60 -15.85 -47.18
N HIS A 144 4.53 -15.27 -46.69
CA HIS A 144 4.52 -14.28 -45.62
C HIS A 144 4.90 -14.89 -44.28
N ILE A 145 5.53 -14.07 -43.44
CA ILE A 145 5.90 -14.41 -42.05
C ILE A 145 5.16 -13.47 -41.11
N LEU A 146 4.52 -14.02 -40.08
CA LEU A 146 3.83 -13.27 -39.04
C LEU A 146 4.58 -13.45 -37.72
N VAL A 147 4.95 -12.34 -37.06
CA VAL A 147 5.71 -12.33 -35.80
C VAL A 147 4.82 -11.74 -34.73
N PHE A 148 4.48 -12.53 -33.69
CA PHE A 148 3.71 -12.09 -32.54
C PHE A 148 4.62 -11.54 -31.43
N LEU A 149 4.38 -10.27 -31.08
CA LEU A 149 5.12 -9.50 -30.08
C LEU A 149 4.17 -8.82 -29.10
N PRO A 150 4.59 -8.56 -27.85
CA PRO A 150 3.68 -8.05 -26.84
C PRO A 150 3.24 -6.61 -27.05
N GLY A 151 3.99 -5.76 -27.74
CA GLY A 151 3.60 -4.36 -27.90
C GLY A 151 4.37 -3.56 -28.96
N ALA A 152 3.96 -2.30 -29.13
CA ALA A 152 4.49 -1.43 -30.18
C ALA A 152 5.99 -1.11 -30.03
N ALA A 153 6.52 -1.08 -28.80
CA ALA A 153 7.95 -0.87 -28.56
C ALA A 153 8.75 -2.07 -29.03
N GLU A 154 8.35 -3.29 -28.66
CA GLU A 154 8.97 -4.55 -29.07
C GLU A 154 8.85 -4.75 -30.56
N ILE A 155 7.74 -4.32 -31.18
CA ILE A 155 7.58 -4.33 -32.65
C ILE A 155 8.60 -3.41 -33.32
N ARG A 156 8.78 -2.17 -32.86
CA ARG A 156 9.76 -1.26 -33.45
C ARG A 156 11.19 -1.79 -33.32
N ASN A 157 11.55 -2.30 -32.14
CA ASN A 157 12.88 -2.87 -31.91
C ASN A 157 13.14 -4.09 -32.77
N THR A 158 12.14 -5.00 -32.89
CA THR A 158 12.25 -6.18 -33.75
C THR A 158 12.35 -5.80 -35.23
N ILE A 159 11.60 -4.79 -35.68
CA ILE A 159 11.70 -4.26 -37.05
C ILE A 159 13.12 -3.78 -37.32
N ALA A 160 13.70 -2.99 -36.43
CA ALA A 160 15.08 -2.52 -36.58
C ALA A 160 16.10 -3.68 -36.63
N ALA A 161 15.92 -4.69 -35.76
CA ALA A 161 16.80 -5.87 -35.71
C ALA A 161 16.68 -6.77 -36.97
N CYS A 162 15.50 -6.85 -37.58
CA CYS A 162 15.23 -7.68 -38.76
C CYS A 162 15.58 -6.99 -40.10
N GLU A 163 15.77 -5.69 -40.13
CA GLU A 163 15.80 -4.88 -41.36
C GLU A 163 16.80 -5.44 -42.39
N ARG A 164 18.01 -5.77 -41.96
CA ARG A 164 19.06 -6.27 -42.85
C ARG A 164 18.67 -7.62 -43.49
N ALA A 165 18.22 -8.58 -42.68
CA ALA A 165 17.88 -9.91 -43.16
C ALA A 165 16.67 -9.90 -44.11
N VAL A 166 15.64 -9.11 -43.77
CA VAL A 166 14.42 -8.97 -44.57
C VAL A 166 14.69 -8.30 -45.91
N ARG A 167 15.54 -7.24 -45.91
CA ARG A 167 15.97 -6.57 -47.14
C ARG A 167 16.76 -7.47 -48.07
N GLN A 168 17.68 -8.29 -47.53
CA GLN A 168 18.45 -9.25 -48.28
C GLN A 168 17.56 -10.34 -48.92
N ALA A 169 16.47 -10.70 -48.25
CA ALA A 169 15.50 -11.65 -48.76
C ALA A 169 14.46 -11.06 -49.73
N GLY A 170 14.58 -9.74 -50.09
CA GLY A 170 13.64 -9.05 -50.96
C GLY A 170 12.24 -8.93 -50.39
N ALA A 171 12.07 -9.03 -49.09
CA ALA A 171 10.77 -8.94 -48.40
C ALA A 171 10.47 -7.56 -47.86
N ARG A 172 9.20 -7.25 -47.61
CA ARG A 172 8.74 -6.03 -46.94
C ARG A 172 8.53 -6.27 -45.45
N LEU A 173 8.98 -5.35 -44.63
CA LEU A 173 8.83 -5.40 -43.16
C LEU A 173 7.75 -4.39 -42.74
N LEU A 174 6.69 -4.88 -42.08
CA LEU A 174 5.49 -4.11 -41.79
C LEU A 174 5.06 -4.29 -40.31
N PRO A 175 4.69 -3.19 -39.61
CA PRO A 175 4.05 -3.26 -38.30
C PRO A 175 2.55 -3.54 -38.43
N LEU A 176 1.95 -4.17 -37.39
CA LEU A 176 0.50 -4.30 -37.26
C LEU A 176 0.08 -4.29 -35.78
N TYR A 177 -0.49 -3.16 -35.34
CA TYR A 177 -1.05 -2.99 -34.00
C TYR A 177 -2.13 -1.90 -33.98
N GLY A 178 -2.94 -1.83 -32.92
CA GLY A 178 -4.17 -1.04 -32.88
C GLY A 178 -4.00 0.46 -33.06
N ASP A 179 -2.87 1.05 -32.64
CA ASP A 179 -2.62 2.51 -32.71
C ASP A 179 -2.15 3.00 -34.09
N LEU A 180 -1.96 2.10 -35.06
CA LEU A 180 -1.61 2.48 -36.42
C LEU A 180 -2.78 3.13 -37.16
N SER A 181 -2.48 4.00 -38.12
CA SER A 181 -3.52 4.53 -39.01
C SER A 181 -4.19 3.41 -39.83
N PRO A 182 -5.46 3.59 -40.24
CA PRO A 182 -6.15 2.62 -41.07
C PRO A 182 -5.36 2.22 -42.32
N GLU A 183 -4.71 3.18 -42.97
CA GLU A 183 -3.91 2.96 -44.19
C GLU A 183 -2.69 2.07 -43.92
N GLN A 184 -2.06 2.24 -42.76
CA GLN A 184 -0.92 1.40 -42.34
C GLN A 184 -1.36 -0.01 -42.01
N GLN A 185 -2.51 -0.17 -41.34
CA GLN A 185 -3.09 -1.49 -41.06
C GLN A 185 -3.49 -2.20 -42.36
N ASP A 186 -4.18 -1.48 -43.29
CA ASP A 186 -4.57 -2.02 -44.58
C ASP A 186 -3.34 -2.49 -45.39
N LEU A 187 -2.23 -1.75 -45.37
CA LEU A 187 -0.98 -2.13 -46.05
C LEU A 187 -0.41 -3.47 -45.49
N ALA A 188 -0.52 -3.71 -44.21
CA ALA A 188 -0.07 -4.97 -43.61
C ALA A 188 -0.94 -6.17 -44.01
N VAL A 189 -2.27 -5.95 -44.11
CA VAL A 189 -3.29 -6.99 -44.33
C VAL A 189 -3.56 -7.25 -45.82
N ALA A 190 -3.47 -6.23 -46.68
CA ALA A 190 -3.81 -6.33 -48.11
C ALA A 190 -3.03 -7.47 -48.80
N PRO A 191 -3.63 -8.20 -49.75
CA PRO A 191 -2.91 -9.17 -50.58
C PRO A 191 -1.68 -8.54 -51.24
N SER A 192 -0.62 -9.29 -51.40
CA SER A 192 0.63 -8.81 -52.02
C SER A 192 1.43 -9.96 -52.61
N ASP A 193 1.93 -9.75 -53.80
CA ASP A 193 2.88 -10.67 -54.44
C ASP A 193 4.25 -10.55 -53.85
N THR A 194 4.59 -9.41 -53.23
CA THR A 194 5.86 -9.25 -52.51
C THR A 194 5.75 -9.92 -51.14
N ARG A 195 6.74 -10.72 -50.80
CA ARG A 195 6.86 -11.36 -49.48
C ARG A 195 6.82 -10.31 -48.37
N LYS A 196 6.04 -10.58 -47.33
CA LYS A 196 5.94 -9.70 -46.15
C LYS A 196 6.46 -10.41 -44.90
N VAL A 197 7.12 -9.66 -44.04
CA VAL A 197 7.35 -9.99 -42.63
C VAL A 197 6.54 -9.00 -41.79
N ILE A 198 5.51 -9.46 -41.10
CA ILE A 198 4.55 -8.64 -40.38
C ILE A 198 4.76 -8.83 -38.90
N CYS A 199 5.23 -7.77 -38.21
CA CYS A 199 5.38 -7.75 -36.76
C CYS A 199 4.09 -7.26 -36.13
N SER A 200 3.39 -8.13 -35.38
CA SER A 200 2.04 -7.83 -34.88
C SER A 200 1.92 -8.07 -33.38
N THR A 201 0.97 -7.36 -32.76
CA THR A 201 0.42 -7.74 -31.45
C THR A 201 -0.63 -8.86 -31.63
N ASN A 202 -1.40 -9.15 -30.56
CA ASN A 202 -2.51 -10.10 -30.60
C ASN A 202 -3.65 -9.70 -31.60
N VAL A 203 -3.63 -8.52 -32.17
CA VAL A 203 -4.58 -8.08 -33.23
C VAL A 203 -4.62 -9.07 -34.40
N ALA A 204 -3.48 -9.70 -34.74
CA ALA A 204 -3.45 -10.73 -35.80
C ALA A 204 -3.79 -12.14 -35.28
N GLU A 205 -4.12 -12.32 -34.00
CA GLU A 205 -4.43 -13.63 -33.42
C GLU A 205 -5.84 -14.10 -33.76
N SER A 206 -6.85 -13.23 -33.65
CA SER A 206 -8.25 -13.52 -33.91
C SER A 206 -8.87 -12.61 -34.98
N SER A 207 -8.78 -11.30 -34.79
CA SER A 207 -9.61 -10.28 -35.46
C SER A 207 -9.25 -9.99 -36.92
N VAL A 208 -8.04 -10.38 -37.39
CA VAL A 208 -7.56 -10.06 -38.74
C VAL A 208 -7.07 -11.30 -39.47
N THR A 209 -7.54 -11.48 -40.70
CA THR A 209 -7.04 -12.55 -41.60
C THR A 209 -6.00 -11.97 -42.55
N ILE A 210 -4.81 -12.55 -42.54
CA ILE A 210 -3.73 -12.23 -43.49
C ILE A 210 -3.52 -13.47 -44.35
N ASP A 211 -3.83 -13.31 -45.64
CA ASP A 211 -3.68 -14.41 -46.58
C ASP A 211 -2.20 -14.65 -46.89
N GLY A 212 -1.85 -15.93 -47.13
CA GLY A 212 -0.48 -16.33 -47.54
C GLY A 212 0.54 -16.35 -46.42
N VAL A 213 0.13 -16.37 -45.14
CA VAL A 213 1.05 -16.61 -44.03
C VAL A 213 1.47 -18.10 -44.05
N GLU A 214 2.77 -18.33 -44.19
CA GLU A 214 3.40 -19.68 -44.20
C GLU A 214 4.22 -19.95 -42.95
N ALA A 215 4.74 -18.89 -42.29
CA ALA A 215 5.45 -19.01 -41.02
C ALA A 215 4.88 -18.08 -39.96
N VAL A 216 4.87 -18.58 -38.72
CA VAL A 216 4.54 -17.83 -37.51
C VAL A 216 5.73 -17.89 -36.57
N ILE A 217 6.11 -16.72 -36.02
CA ILE A 217 7.08 -16.61 -34.92
C ILE A 217 6.31 -16.10 -33.72
N ASP A 218 6.32 -16.86 -32.62
CA ASP A 218 5.53 -16.53 -31.43
C ASP A 218 6.45 -16.29 -30.23
N SER A 219 6.49 -15.04 -29.74
CA SER A 219 7.20 -14.68 -28.53
C SER A 219 6.64 -15.37 -27.28
N GLY A 220 5.42 -15.88 -27.33
CA GLY A 220 4.73 -16.44 -26.17
C GLY A 220 4.24 -15.39 -25.17
N LEU A 221 4.28 -14.12 -25.55
CA LEU A 221 3.92 -12.98 -24.72
C LEU A 221 2.78 -12.19 -25.36
N ALA A 222 1.98 -11.54 -24.49
CA ALA A 222 0.98 -10.56 -24.89
C ALA A 222 0.87 -9.48 -23.83
N ARG A 223 0.35 -8.30 -24.20
CA ARG A 223 -0.11 -7.30 -23.23
C ARG A 223 -1.54 -7.62 -22.85
N VAL A 224 -1.74 -7.87 -21.59
CA VAL A 224 -3.03 -8.22 -21.00
C VAL A 224 -3.42 -7.14 -20.01
N LEU A 225 -4.71 -6.76 -20.03
CA LEU A 225 -5.24 -5.84 -19.05
C LEU A 225 -5.21 -6.51 -17.66
N SER A 226 -4.50 -5.91 -16.73
CA SER A 226 -4.34 -6.38 -15.36
C SER A 226 -4.70 -5.26 -14.39
N TYR A 227 -5.52 -5.59 -13.40
CA TYR A 227 -5.87 -4.67 -12.34
C TYR A 227 -4.72 -4.55 -11.34
N SER A 228 -4.35 -3.32 -11.00
CA SER A 228 -3.43 -3.03 -9.92
C SER A 228 -4.20 -2.40 -8.76
N PRO A 229 -4.24 -3.05 -7.59
CA PRO A 229 -4.87 -2.47 -6.39
C PRO A 229 -4.26 -1.11 -6.00
N TRP A 230 -2.98 -0.90 -6.30
CA TRP A 230 -2.28 0.36 -6.04
C TRP A 230 -2.74 1.51 -6.92
N ASN A 231 -3.03 1.24 -8.19
CA ASN A 231 -3.48 2.26 -9.13
C ASN A 231 -4.99 2.43 -9.15
N GLY A 232 -5.75 1.36 -8.80
CA GLY A 232 -7.20 1.28 -9.03
C GLY A 232 -7.58 1.61 -10.48
N LEU A 233 -6.60 1.57 -11.38
CA LEU A 233 -6.75 1.66 -12.81
C LEU A 233 -6.15 0.39 -13.41
N SER A 234 -6.83 -0.15 -14.40
CA SER A 234 -6.30 -1.29 -15.14
C SER A 234 -5.14 -0.84 -16.02
N ARG A 235 -4.06 -1.62 -16.04
CA ARG A 235 -2.88 -1.40 -16.89
C ARG A 235 -2.57 -2.62 -17.73
N LEU A 236 -2.04 -2.36 -18.92
CA LEU A 236 -1.53 -3.41 -19.78
C LEU A 236 -0.17 -3.90 -19.23
N ARG A 237 -0.13 -5.15 -18.78
CA ARG A 237 1.10 -5.85 -18.39
C ARG A 237 1.48 -6.88 -19.42
N VAL A 238 2.78 -7.08 -19.60
CA VAL A 238 3.28 -8.17 -20.47
C VAL A 238 3.20 -9.46 -19.67
N GLU A 239 2.41 -10.41 -20.18
CA GLU A 239 2.18 -11.71 -19.56
C GLU A 239 2.40 -12.84 -20.57
N LYS A 240 2.60 -14.05 -20.07
CA LYS A 240 2.65 -15.26 -20.91
C LYS A 240 1.24 -15.59 -21.42
N ILE A 241 1.14 -15.90 -22.70
CA ILE A 241 -0.13 -16.36 -23.30
C ILE A 241 -0.49 -17.78 -22.86
N SER A 242 -1.77 -18.15 -22.96
CA SER A 242 -2.27 -19.50 -22.72
C SER A 242 -1.85 -20.48 -23.83
N LYS A 243 -2.10 -21.78 -23.60
CA LYS A 243 -1.90 -22.81 -24.64
C LYS A 243 -2.83 -22.59 -25.82
N SER A 244 -4.11 -22.28 -25.57
CA SER A 244 -5.09 -22.01 -26.63
C SER A 244 -4.67 -20.86 -27.53
N SER A 245 -4.18 -19.75 -26.97
CA SER A 245 -3.65 -18.61 -27.72
C SER A 245 -2.42 -19.03 -28.57
N ALA A 246 -1.47 -19.77 -27.99
CA ALA A 246 -0.30 -20.26 -28.73
C ALA A 246 -0.66 -21.22 -29.88
N VAL A 247 -1.72 -22.02 -29.72
CA VAL A 247 -2.25 -22.87 -30.78
C VAL A 247 -2.93 -22.06 -31.86
N GLN A 248 -3.72 -21.07 -31.50
CA GLN A 248 -4.39 -20.14 -32.41
C GLN A 248 -3.38 -19.36 -33.27
N ARG A 249 -2.31 -18.81 -32.63
CA ARG A 249 -1.22 -18.13 -33.35
C ARG A 249 -0.52 -19.06 -34.34
N ALA A 250 -0.17 -20.25 -33.91
CA ALA A 250 0.44 -21.27 -34.81
C ALA A 250 -0.49 -21.63 -36.00
N GLY A 251 -1.82 -21.72 -35.74
CA GLY A 251 -2.83 -22.01 -36.75
C GLY A 251 -2.89 -20.96 -37.88
N ARG A 252 -2.39 -19.74 -37.66
CA ARG A 252 -2.31 -18.72 -38.73
C ARG A 252 -1.40 -19.15 -39.89
N ALA A 253 -0.36 -19.96 -39.63
CA ALA A 253 0.50 -20.49 -40.65
C ALA A 253 -0.15 -21.62 -41.48
N GLY A 254 -1.18 -22.29 -40.94
CA GLY A 254 -1.85 -23.45 -41.57
C GLY A 254 -3.11 -23.15 -42.36
N ARG A 255 -3.42 -21.88 -42.68
CA ARG A 255 -4.69 -21.49 -43.32
C ARG A 255 -4.71 -21.75 -44.83
N THR A 256 -3.63 -21.49 -45.52
CA THR A 256 -3.54 -21.55 -46.99
C THR A 256 -2.61 -22.67 -47.52
N GLY A 257 -1.92 -23.38 -46.63
CA GLY A 257 -1.00 -24.46 -46.96
C GLY A 257 -0.31 -24.98 -45.72
N PRO A 258 0.54 -26.02 -45.83
CA PRO A 258 1.38 -26.43 -44.72
C PRO A 258 2.26 -25.30 -44.22
N GLY A 259 2.40 -25.17 -42.88
CA GLY A 259 3.06 -24.04 -42.27
C GLY A 259 4.12 -24.41 -41.23
N LEU A 260 4.85 -23.38 -40.78
CA LEU A 260 5.89 -23.46 -39.76
C LEU A 260 5.51 -22.52 -38.58
N ALA A 261 5.60 -22.98 -37.35
CA ALA A 261 5.48 -22.15 -36.17
C ALA A 261 6.73 -22.25 -35.30
N ILE A 262 7.44 -21.17 -35.11
CA ILE A 262 8.63 -21.10 -34.24
C ILE A 262 8.24 -20.38 -32.95
N ARG A 263 8.25 -21.14 -31.86
CA ARG A 263 7.99 -20.62 -30.51
C ARG A 263 9.30 -20.20 -29.83
N LEU A 264 9.41 -18.93 -29.44
CA LEU A 264 10.61 -18.38 -28.79
C LEU A 264 10.71 -18.75 -27.30
N PHE A 265 10.18 -19.91 -26.94
CA PHE A 265 10.18 -20.46 -25.59
C PHE A 265 10.23 -21.99 -25.66
N PRO A 266 10.74 -22.67 -24.60
CA PRO A 266 10.88 -24.13 -24.62
C PRO A 266 9.52 -24.84 -24.47
N GLU A 267 9.45 -26.06 -24.92
CA GLU A 267 8.26 -26.91 -24.83
C GLU A 267 7.83 -27.14 -23.38
N SER A 268 8.79 -27.27 -22.46
CA SER A 268 8.50 -27.36 -21.02
C SER A 268 7.76 -26.14 -20.45
N ASP A 269 8.00 -24.94 -21.01
CA ASP A 269 7.23 -23.73 -20.64
C ASP A 269 5.82 -23.82 -21.23
N PHE A 270 5.65 -24.27 -22.47
CA PHE A 270 4.33 -24.47 -23.08
C PHE A 270 3.46 -25.43 -22.26
N VAL A 271 4.00 -26.57 -21.83
CA VAL A 271 3.25 -27.55 -21.03
C VAL A 271 2.74 -26.99 -19.71
N ARG A 272 3.49 -26.09 -19.10
CA ARG A 272 3.11 -25.44 -17.82
C ARG A 272 2.11 -24.28 -17.95
N ARG A 273 1.84 -23.80 -19.16
CA ARG A 273 0.89 -22.71 -19.38
C ARG A 273 -0.54 -23.13 -19.09
N PRO A 274 -1.40 -22.21 -18.61
CA PRO A 274 -2.83 -22.49 -18.47
C PRO A 274 -3.43 -22.83 -19.83
N GLU A 275 -4.48 -23.65 -19.85
CA GLU A 275 -5.17 -24.03 -21.09
C GLU A 275 -5.80 -22.81 -21.76
N HIS A 276 -6.53 -21.99 -20.98
CA HIS A 276 -7.16 -20.74 -21.40
C HIS A 276 -6.76 -19.61 -20.47
N ILE A 277 -6.88 -18.36 -20.94
CA ILE A 277 -6.78 -17.19 -20.08
C ILE A 277 -8.07 -17.08 -19.27
N ALA A 278 -7.97 -16.79 -17.97
CA ALA A 278 -9.14 -16.55 -17.13
C ALA A 278 -9.99 -15.41 -17.72
N PRO A 279 -11.33 -15.52 -17.71
CA PRO A 279 -12.23 -14.45 -18.12
C PRO A 279 -11.87 -13.13 -17.46
N GLU A 280 -12.02 -12.04 -18.18
CA GLU A 280 -11.65 -10.71 -17.72
C GLU A 280 -12.48 -10.29 -16.50
N ILE A 281 -13.74 -10.69 -16.44
CA ILE A 281 -14.66 -10.45 -15.33
C ILE A 281 -14.17 -11.03 -13.99
N LEU A 282 -13.31 -12.05 -14.01
CA LEU A 282 -12.77 -12.70 -12.81
C LEU A 282 -11.46 -12.04 -12.31
N ARG A 283 -10.83 -11.15 -13.10
CA ARG A 283 -9.48 -10.63 -12.82
C ARG A 283 -9.31 -9.12 -12.99
N ALA A 284 -10.27 -8.43 -13.57
CA ALA A 284 -10.18 -7.00 -13.83
C ALA A 284 -10.92 -6.17 -12.76
N ASP A 285 -10.73 -4.85 -12.81
CA ASP A 285 -11.53 -3.91 -12.03
C ASP A 285 -12.95 -3.86 -12.59
N LEU A 286 -13.94 -4.04 -11.72
CA LEU A 286 -15.35 -4.04 -12.07
C LEU A 286 -16.04 -2.70 -11.83
N SER A 287 -15.32 -1.65 -11.44
CA SER A 287 -15.94 -0.35 -11.12
C SER A 287 -16.66 0.28 -12.32
N GLY A 288 -16.11 0.13 -13.54
CA GLY A 288 -16.75 0.57 -14.78
C GLY A 288 -18.05 -0.19 -15.07
N LEU A 289 -18.01 -1.51 -14.96
CA LEU A 289 -19.18 -2.39 -15.09
C LEU A 289 -20.27 -2.01 -14.09
N MET A 290 -19.88 -1.90 -12.80
CA MET A 290 -20.81 -1.59 -11.72
C MET A 290 -21.41 -0.18 -11.87
N LEU A 291 -20.65 0.80 -12.38
CA LEU A 291 -21.15 2.14 -12.70
C LEU A 291 -22.23 2.08 -13.79
N GLN A 292 -21.99 1.34 -14.87
CA GLN A 292 -22.96 1.19 -15.95
C GLN A 292 -24.25 0.53 -15.46
N LEU A 293 -24.17 -0.55 -14.71
CA LEU A 293 -25.32 -1.24 -14.12
C LEU A 293 -26.09 -0.35 -13.13
N THR A 294 -25.36 0.39 -12.27
CA THR A 294 -25.96 1.33 -11.31
C THR A 294 -26.72 2.45 -12.05
N ALA A 295 -26.12 3.01 -13.11
CA ALA A 295 -26.73 4.05 -13.92
C ALA A 295 -28.00 3.58 -14.65
N ALA A 296 -28.04 2.29 -15.03
CA ALA A 296 -29.19 1.62 -15.63
C ALA A 296 -30.22 1.12 -14.60
N GLY A 297 -29.95 1.22 -13.30
CA GLY A 297 -30.83 0.70 -12.24
C GLY A 297 -30.88 -0.83 -12.16
N MET A 298 -29.84 -1.50 -12.66
CA MET A 298 -29.73 -2.96 -12.70
C MET A 298 -28.87 -3.50 -11.57
N ASN A 299 -29.19 -4.72 -11.08
CA ASN A 299 -28.41 -5.41 -10.07
C ASN A 299 -27.53 -6.49 -10.71
N ALA A 300 -26.22 -6.38 -10.53
CA ALA A 300 -25.23 -7.33 -11.04
C ALA A 300 -25.47 -8.78 -10.59
N GLU A 301 -25.91 -9.00 -9.35
CA GLU A 301 -26.11 -10.33 -8.76
C GLU A 301 -27.33 -11.07 -9.35
N ARG A 302 -28.24 -10.34 -10.03
CA ARG A 302 -29.45 -10.91 -10.64
C ARG A 302 -29.26 -11.28 -12.11
N LEU A 303 -28.17 -10.82 -12.72
CA LEU A 303 -27.90 -11.11 -14.12
C LEU A 303 -27.44 -12.56 -14.31
N PRO A 304 -27.92 -13.25 -15.39
CA PRO A 304 -27.56 -14.63 -15.68
C PRO A 304 -26.17 -14.73 -16.33
N TRP A 305 -25.14 -14.44 -15.56
CA TRP A 305 -23.74 -14.53 -15.99
C TRP A 305 -23.38 -15.96 -16.43
N LEU A 306 -22.44 -16.06 -17.36
CA LEU A 306 -21.82 -17.34 -17.69
C LEU A 306 -20.86 -17.77 -16.56
N ASP A 307 -19.96 -16.86 -16.19
CA ASP A 307 -19.14 -16.93 -14.99
C ASP A 307 -19.46 -15.72 -14.12
N PRO A 308 -19.99 -15.89 -12.92
CA PRO A 308 -20.35 -14.76 -12.08
C PRO A 308 -19.09 -14.00 -11.61
N PRO A 309 -19.14 -12.66 -11.56
CA PRO A 309 -18.05 -11.87 -11.03
C PRO A 309 -17.83 -12.21 -9.53
N PRO A 310 -16.58 -12.17 -9.03
CA PRO A 310 -16.28 -12.42 -7.62
C PRO A 310 -16.96 -11.39 -6.71
N ASP A 311 -17.57 -11.84 -5.61
CA ASP A 311 -18.23 -10.97 -4.63
C ASP A 311 -17.29 -9.89 -4.07
N SER A 312 -16.04 -10.24 -3.83
CA SER A 312 -15.02 -9.29 -3.37
C SER A 312 -14.75 -8.16 -4.39
N ALA A 313 -14.78 -8.48 -5.68
CA ALA A 313 -14.57 -7.49 -6.74
C ALA A 313 -15.81 -6.57 -6.89
N ILE A 314 -17.02 -7.13 -6.78
CA ILE A 314 -18.27 -6.35 -6.73
C ILE A 314 -18.26 -5.41 -5.53
N GLN A 315 -17.89 -5.90 -4.35
CA GLN A 315 -17.86 -5.09 -3.12
C GLN A 315 -16.84 -3.95 -3.24
N SER A 316 -15.63 -4.23 -3.69
CA SER A 316 -14.60 -3.21 -3.92
C SER A 316 -15.05 -2.14 -4.92
N ALA A 317 -15.72 -2.54 -5.98
CA ALA A 317 -16.29 -1.61 -6.96
C ALA A 317 -17.40 -0.73 -6.35
N ARG A 318 -18.29 -1.30 -5.54
CA ARG A 318 -19.34 -0.55 -4.82
C ARG A 318 -18.75 0.47 -3.84
N GLU A 319 -17.76 0.06 -3.08
CA GLU A 319 -17.07 0.96 -2.14
C GLU A 319 -16.41 2.13 -2.87
N LEU A 320 -15.74 1.86 -4.00
CA LEU A 320 -15.18 2.92 -4.83
C LEU A 320 -16.27 3.86 -5.34
N LEU A 321 -17.35 3.33 -5.92
CA LEU A 321 -18.45 4.16 -6.45
C LEU A 321 -19.12 5.01 -5.36
N ALA A 322 -19.27 4.46 -4.14
CA ALA A 322 -19.77 5.20 -2.99
C ALA A 322 -18.84 6.36 -2.61
N ARG A 323 -17.52 6.12 -2.56
CA ARG A 323 -16.50 7.16 -2.30
C ARG A 323 -16.50 8.26 -3.38
N LEU A 324 -16.76 7.91 -4.64
CA LEU A 324 -16.88 8.85 -5.75
C LEU A 324 -18.23 9.60 -5.76
N GLY A 325 -19.15 9.29 -4.85
CA GLY A 325 -20.50 9.83 -4.85
C GLY A 325 -21.31 9.46 -6.11
N ALA A 326 -21.01 8.30 -6.73
CA ALA A 326 -21.62 7.81 -7.95
C ALA A 326 -23.04 7.26 -7.70
N VAL A 327 -23.98 8.15 -7.36
CA VAL A 327 -25.39 7.81 -7.09
C VAL A 327 -26.32 8.65 -7.97
N GLY A 328 -27.47 8.10 -8.30
CA GLY A 328 -28.55 8.81 -9.01
C GLY A 328 -28.10 9.55 -10.29
N PRO A 329 -28.29 10.88 -10.37
CA PRO A 329 -27.90 11.67 -11.54
C PRO A 329 -26.40 11.65 -11.83
N VAL A 330 -25.56 11.69 -10.79
CA VAL A 330 -24.09 11.69 -10.91
C VAL A 330 -23.61 10.39 -11.55
N ALA A 331 -24.11 9.23 -11.10
CA ALA A 331 -23.79 7.94 -11.71
C ALA A 331 -24.15 7.90 -13.21
N ARG A 332 -25.34 8.44 -13.57
CA ARG A 332 -25.77 8.51 -14.98
C ARG A 332 -24.91 9.44 -15.84
N GLN A 333 -24.41 10.55 -15.26
CA GLN A 333 -23.50 11.43 -15.97
C GLN A 333 -22.12 10.77 -16.13
N MET A 334 -21.59 10.17 -15.08
CA MET A 334 -20.31 9.46 -15.13
C MET A 334 -20.34 8.31 -16.14
N ALA A 335 -21.42 7.53 -16.20
CA ALA A 335 -21.56 6.39 -17.12
C ALA A 335 -21.61 6.80 -18.61
N LYS A 336 -21.89 8.05 -18.93
CA LYS A 336 -21.82 8.58 -20.30
C LYS A 336 -20.40 8.83 -20.78
N LEU A 337 -19.47 9.08 -19.84
CA LEU A 337 -18.08 9.34 -20.17
C LEU A 337 -17.33 8.02 -20.40
N PRO A 338 -16.63 7.86 -21.55
CA PRO A 338 -15.98 6.61 -21.90
C PRO A 338 -14.59 6.47 -21.24
N VAL A 339 -14.54 6.71 -19.95
CA VAL A 339 -13.32 6.64 -19.12
C VAL A 339 -13.63 5.94 -17.81
N HIS A 340 -12.58 5.54 -17.11
CA HIS A 340 -12.70 4.92 -15.78
C HIS A 340 -13.51 5.82 -14.81
N PRO A 341 -14.33 5.25 -13.88
CA PRO A 341 -15.17 6.03 -12.97
C PRO A 341 -14.45 7.14 -12.21
N ARG A 342 -13.21 6.91 -11.77
CA ARG A 342 -12.38 7.94 -11.12
C ARG A 342 -12.16 9.16 -12.00
N LEU A 343 -11.80 8.91 -13.26
CA LEU A 343 -11.57 9.96 -14.24
C LEU A 343 -12.86 10.65 -14.64
N ALA A 344 -13.95 9.89 -14.78
CA ALA A 344 -15.26 10.43 -15.04
C ALA A 344 -15.72 11.39 -13.92
N ARG A 345 -15.51 11.01 -12.65
CA ARG A 345 -15.82 11.88 -11.50
C ARG A 345 -14.98 13.16 -11.51
N ALA A 346 -13.66 13.03 -11.74
CA ALA A 346 -12.77 14.18 -11.82
C ALA A 346 -13.18 15.14 -12.94
N VAL A 347 -13.44 14.63 -14.15
CA VAL A 347 -13.86 15.45 -15.31
C VAL A 347 -15.18 16.18 -15.02
N ILE A 348 -16.17 15.51 -14.43
CA ILE A 348 -17.46 16.13 -14.08
C ILE A 348 -17.26 17.21 -13.03
N ALA A 349 -16.49 16.91 -11.96
CA ALA A 349 -16.24 17.87 -10.88
C ALA A 349 -15.51 19.13 -11.40
N ALA A 350 -14.52 18.97 -12.25
CA ALA A 350 -13.82 20.10 -12.87
C ALA A 350 -14.77 20.95 -13.73
N ALA A 351 -15.68 20.32 -14.47
CA ALA A 351 -16.68 21.02 -15.25
C ALA A 351 -17.67 21.79 -14.36
N GLU A 352 -18.13 21.20 -13.25
CA GLU A 352 -18.99 21.86 -12.25
C GLU A 352 -18.31 23.07 -11.60
N MET A 353 -16.98 23.07 -11.50
CA MET A 353 -16.14 24.14 -10.96
C MET A 353 -15.62 25.12 -12.03
N GLY A 354 -16.02 24.96 -13.29
CA GLY A 354 -15.79 25.92 -14.37
C GLY A 354 -14.52 25.74 -15.19
N ASP A 355 -13.68 24.73 -14.91
CA ASP A 355 -12.48 24.41 -15.69
C ASP A 355 -12.28 22.90 -15.86
N ALA A 356 -12.83 22.35 -16.94
CA ALA A 356 -12.70 20.94 -17.27
C ALA A 356 -11.48 20.60 -18.16
N GLN A 357 -10.79 21.59 -18.72
CA GLN A 357 -9.83 21.36 -19.81
C GLN A 357 -8.67 20.47 -19.38
N GLU A 358 -8.04 20.78 -18.26
CA GLU A 358 -6.90 20.00 -17.74
C GLU A 358 -7.34 18.60 -17.30
N ALA A 359 -8.52 18.47 -16.67
CA ALA A 359 -9.07 17.19 -16.26
C ALA A 359 -9.40 16.29 -17.46
N CYS A 360 -9.94 16.85 -18.57
CA CYS A 360 -10.18 16.12 -19.82
C CYS A 360 -8.86 15.66 -20.47
N GLU A 361 -7.83 16.51 -20.48
CA GLU A 361 -6.50 16.14 -20.99
C GLU A 361 -5.89 15.00 -20.17
N LEU A 362 -5.89 15.11 -18.83
CA LEU A 362 -5.38 14.08 -17.95
C LEU A 362 -6.16 12.76 -18.11
N ALA A 363 -7.48 12.82 -18.13
CA ALA A 363 -8.33 11.65 -18.31
C ALA A 363 -8.04 10.94 -19.65
N ALA A 364 -7.86 11.71 -20.73
CA ALA A 364 -7.51 11.15 -22.03
C ALA A 364 -6.13 10.49 -22.03
N ARG A 365 -5.13 11.12 -21.41
CA ARG A 365 -3.76 10.57 -21.31
C ARG A 365 -3.66 9.29 -20.46
N LEU A 366 -4.46 9.21 -19.41
CA LEU A 366 -4.47 8.03 -18.54
C LEU A 366 -5.31 6.88 -19.13
N SER A 367 -6.22 7.17 -20.07
CA SER A 367 -7.12 6.17 -20.67
C SER A 367 -6.62 5.63 -22.00
N GLU A 368 -5.85 6.40 -22.79
CA GLU A 368 -5.47 6.04 -24.14
C GLU A 368 -3.96 6.10 -24.35
N THR A 369 -3.48 5.26 -25.28
CA THR A 369 -2.11 5.28 -25.79
C THR A 369 -2.10 5.86 -27.21
N GLY A 370 -1.02 6.58 -27.56
CA GLY A 370 -0.89 7.21 -28.87
C GLY A 370 -1.58 8.60 -28.97
N ALA A 371 -0.83 9.57 -29.50
CA ALA A 371 -1.25 10.98 -29.54
C ALA A 371 -2.59 11.22 -30.26
N HIS A 372 -2.90 10.41 -31.30
CA HIS A 372 -4.15 10.52 -32.06
C HIS A 372 -5.37 10.15 -31.20
N ASN A 373 -5.30 9.01 -30.50
CA ASN A 373 -6.38 8.52 -29.65
C ASN A 373 -6.61 9.45 -28.46
N VAL A 374 -5.53 9.89 -27.81
CA VAL A 374 -5.57 10.88 -26.71
C VAL A 374 -6.30 12.16 -27.16
N SER A 375 -5.90 12.73 -28.32
CA SER A 375 -6.51 13.96 -28.84
C SER A 375 -8.00 13.76 -29.23
N ARG A 376 -8.36 12.56 -29.68
CA ARG A 376 -9.75 12.23 -30.05
C ARG A 376 -10.61 12.07 -28.80
N LEU A 377 -10.12 11.35 -27.80
CA LEU A 377 -10.83 11.18 -26.53
C LEU A 377 -10.98 12.50 -25.79
N ARG A 378 -9.92 13.33 -25.71
CA ARG A 378 -9.99 14.66 -25.10
C ARG A 378 -11.11 15.49 -25.73
N ARG A 379 -11.17 15.59 -27.08
CA ARG A 379 -12.22 16.34 -27.77
C ARG A 379 -13.63 15.82 -27.46
N GLN A 380 -13.78 14.51 -27.32
CA GLN A 380 -15.06 13.91 -26.92
C GLN A 380 -15.45 14.30 -25.50
N LEU A 381 -14.51 14.22 -24.55
CA LEU A 381 -14.75 14.63 -23.16
C LEU A 381 -15.10 16.13 -23.10
N ASP A 382 -14.34 16.99 -23.77
CA ASP A 382 -14.62 18.44 -23.87
C ASP A 382 -16.02 18.71 -24.40
N GLN A 383 -16.47 17.95 -25.41
CA GLN A 383 -17.81 18.10 -25.99
C GLN A 383 -18.89 17.65 -24.99
N GLN A 384 -18.68 16.55 -24.28
CA GLN A 384 -19.65 16.02 -23.33
C GLN A 384 -19.78 16.88 -22.07
N THR A 385 -18.69 17.54 -21.64
CA THR A 385 -18.66 18.40 -20.45
C THR A 385 -19.24 19.79 -20.66
N ARG A 386 -19.31 20.30 -21.91
CA ARG A 386 -19.88 21.63 -22.25
C ARG A 386 -21.33 21.84 -21.77
N HIS A 387 -22.05 20.76 -21.57
CA HIS A 387 -23.47 20.82 -21.13
C HIS A 387 -23.63 20.70 -19.61
N ILE A 388 -22.51 20.52 -18.87
CA ILE A 388 -22.54 20.47 -17.41
C ILE A 388 -22.61 21.91 -16.87
N PRO A 389 -23.64 22.26 -16.07
CA PRO A 389 -23.75 23.59 -15.54
C PRO A 389 -22.66 23.86 -14.53
N ILE A 390 -22.02 25.03 -14.62
CA ILE A 390 -21.08 25.49 -13.64
C ILE A 390 -21.85 25.82 -12.36
N GLN A 391 -21.55 25.15 -11.28
CA GLN A 391 -22.16 25.36 -9.98
C GLN A 391 -21.46 26.49 -9.21
N LYS A 392 -20.12 26.49 -9.20
CA LYS A 392 -19.29 27.49 -8.55
C LYS A 392 -17.94 27.53 -9.24
N GLN A 393 -17.55 28.70 -9.72
CA GLN A 393 -16.22 28.88 -10.29
C GLN A 393 -15.16 28.82 -9.19
N ASP A 394 -14.15 27.98 -9.36
CA ASP A 394 -13.09 27.74 -8.37
C ASP A 394 -11.72 27.81 -9.04
N PRO A 395 -10.77 28.62 -8.52
CA PRO A 395 -9.42 28.70 -9.09
C PRO A 395 -8.62 27.40 -8.95
N HIS A 396 -9.03 26.51 -8.05
CA HIS A 396 -8.41 25.21 -7.80
C HIS A 396 -9.28 24.05 -8.33
N ALA A 397 -10.03 24.32 -9.41
CA ALA A 397 -10.97 23.35 -9.99
C ALA A 397 -10.30 22.02 -10.34
N PHE A 398 -9.10 22.06 -10.90
CA PHE A 398 -8.36 20.87 -11.29
C PHE A 398 -7.92 20.04 -10.06
N GLU A 399 -7.26 20.64 -9.10
CA GLU A 399 -6.77 19.94 -7.91
C GLU A 399 -7.92 19.35 -7.07
N LYS A 400 -9.00 20.11 -6.87
CA LYS A 400 -10.22 19.63 -6.20
C LYS A 400 -10.89 18.50 -6.97
N ALA A 401 -10.93 18.58 -8.29
CA ALA A 401 -11.46 17.52 -9.13
C ALA A 401 -10.63 16.24 -9.03
N ILE A 402 -9.31 16.35 -9.00
CA ILE A 402 -8.42 15.20 -8.76
C ILE A 402 -8.69 14.58 -7.39
N LEU A 403 -8.85 15.39 -6.35
CA LEU A 403 -9.21 14.90 -5.03
C LEU A 403 -10.54 14.13 -5.04
N LEU A 404 -11.57 14.64 -5.72
CA LEU A 404 -12.87 13.98 -5.85
C LEU A 404 -12.81 12.67 -6.68
N GLY A 405 -11.88 12.56 -7.62
CA GLY A 405 -11.67 11.36 -8.43
C GLY A 405 -10.83 10.29 -7.72
N PHE A 406 -9.98 10.68 -6.79
CA PHE A 406 -9.03 9.79 -6.13
C PHE A 406 -9.00 9.97 -4.60
N PRO A 407 -10.14 9.94 -3.90
CA PRO A 407 -10.24 10.25 -2.48
C PRO A 407 -9.45 9.30 -1.58
N ASP A 408 -9.32 8.03 -1.95
CA ASP A 408 -8.55 7.00 -1.24
C ASP A 408 -7.03 7.09 -1.46
N ARG A 409 -6.57 8.06 -2.26
CA ARG A 409 -5.17 8.25 -2.62
C ARG A 409 -4.56 9.53 -2.10
N VAL A 410 -5.23 10.13 -1.15
CA VAL A 410 -4.65 11.23 -0.36
C VAL A 410 -3.44 10.69 0.38
N ALA A 411 -2.36 11.46 0.34
CA ALA A 411 -1.12 11.12 1.01
C ALA A 411 -0.50 12.35 1.68
N ALA A 412 0.21 12.12 2.78
CA ALA A 412 1.05 13.12 3.42
C ALA A 412 2.53 12.80 3.21
N ARG A 413 3.32 13.84 2.99
CA ARG A 413 4.78 13.73 2.89
C ARG A 413 5.38 13.59 4.28
N ARG A 414 6.21 12.57 4.45
CA ARG A 414 6.97 12.29 5.69
C ARG A 414 8.44 12.07 5.31
N GLY A 415 9.22 13.16 5.25
CA GLY A 415 10.59 13.13 4.74
C GLY A 415 10.65 12.76 3.26
N ASP A 416 11.34 11.65 2.93
CA ASP A 416 11.48 11.12 1.56
C ASP A 416 10.33 10.17 1.15
N ARG A 417 9.35 9.95 2.02
CA ARG A 417 8.24 9.02 1.82
C ARG A 417 6.90 9.72 1.81
N LEU A 418 5.94 9.08 1.18
CA LEU A 418 4.52 9.40 1.23
C LEU A 418 3.81 8.34 2.07
N LEU A 419 2.99 8.78 3.01
CA LEU A 419 2.06 7.92 3.73
C LEU A 419 0.66 8.17 3.15
N LEU A 420 0.05 7.14 2.58
CA LEU A 420 -1.28 7.22 1.99
C LEU A 420 -2.36 7.05 3.08
N ALA A 421 -3.56 7.55 2.82
CA ALA A 421 -4.70 7.48 3.72
C ALA A 421 -5.09 6.04 4.13
N ASN A 422 -4.79 5.05 3.30
CA ASN A 422 -4.98 3.62 3.60
C ASN A 422 -3.84 2.98 4.43
N GLY A 423 -2.85 3.78 4.88
CA GLY A 423 -1.69 3.32 5.65
C GLY A 423 -0.52 2.80 4.80
N ALA A 424 -0.66 2.69 3.49
CA ALA A 424 0.42 2.27 2.61
C ALA A 424 1.47 3.38 2.43
N SER A 425 2.71 2.97 2.10
CA SER A 425 3.80 3.91 1.85
C SER A 425 4.25 3.87 0.39
N ALA A 426 4.60 5.03 -0.16
CA ALA A 426 5.15 5.19 -1.50
C ALA A 426 6.28 6.24 -1.50
N LYS A 427 6.95 6.40 -2.64
CA LYS A 427 7.89 7.52 -2.87
C LYS A 427 7.36 8.39 -3.99
N LEU A 428 7.57 9.69 -3.86
CA LEU A 428 7.33 10.61 -4.96
C LEU A 428 8.47 10.51 -5.97
N ASP A 429 8.13 10.58 -7.26
CA ASP A 429 9.16 10.66 -8.31
C ASP A 429 10.04 11.89 -8.08
N ARG A 430 11.34 11.76 -8.35
CA ARG A 430 12.31 12.83 -8.14
C ARG A 430 12.05 14.06 -9.02
N ASP A 431 11.47 13.83 -10.18
CA ASP A 431 11.15 14.87 -11.16
C ASP A 431 9.75 15.49 -10.93
N SER A 432 9.06 15.10 -9.86
CA SER A 432 7.74 15.66 -9.53
C SER A 432 7.85 17.12 -9.08
N PRO A 433 7.07 18.03 -9.69
CA PRO A 433 7.03 19.43 -9.27
C PRO A 433 6.29 19.68 -7.96
N VAL A 434 5.57 18.69 -7.44
CA VAL A 434 4.72 18.84 -6.24
C VAL A 434 5.57 18.95 -4.99
N GLN A 435 5.45 20.08 -4.27
CA GLN A 435 6.18 20.38 -3.04
C GLN A 435 5.28 20.35 -1.78
N CYS A 436 3.97 20.27 -1.94
CA CYS A 436 2.99 20.32 -0.85
C CYS A 436 3.17 19.19 0.15
N GLU A 437 2.78 19.44 1.41
CA GLU A 437 2.74 18.41 2.46
C GLU A 437 1.70 17.35 2.14
N PHE A 438 0.50 17.78 1.70
CA PHE A 438 -0.59 16.90 1.31
C PHE A 438 -0.78 16.88 -0.20
N LEU A 439 -1.01 15.70 -0.73
CA LEU A 439 -1.18 15.48 -2.16
C LEU A 439 -2.08 14.27 -2.45
N VAL A 440 -2.58 14.19 -3.66
CA VAL A 440 -3.27 13.01 -4.19
C VAL A 440 -2.35 12.27 -5.16
N ALA A 441 -2.08 11.01 -4.90
CA ALA A 441 -1.28 10.14 -5.76
C ALA A 441 -2.14 9.55 -6.88
N VAL A 442 -2.03 10.07 -8.09
CA VAL A 442 -2.87 9.66 -9.23
C VAL A 442 -2.26 8.50 -9.98
N GLU A 443 -1.00 8.61 -10.37
CA GLU A 443 -0.28 7.57 -11.10
C GLU A 443 0.82 6.96 -10.25
N ILE A 444 0.67 5.66 -9.92
CA ILE A 444 1.60 4.92 -9.05
C ILE A 444 2.22 3.77 -9.85
N ASP A 445 3.55 3.70 -9.91
CA ASP A 445 4.31 2.61 -10.51
C ASP A 445 4.70 1.60 -9.41
N ASP A 446 4.01 0.45 -9.41
CA ASP A 446 4.11 -0.62 -8.41
C ASP A 446 4.86 -1.87 -8.93
N ARG A 447 5.85 -1.69 -9.81
CA ARG A 447 6.59 -2.81 -10.37
C ARG A 447 7.21 -3.67 -9.28
N SER A 448 7.15 -5.00 -9.47
CA SER A 448 7.63 -6.01 -8.53
C SER A 448 9.16 -6.02 -8.30
N ASP A 449 9.92 -5.35 -9.19
CA ASP A 449 11.37 -5.17 -9.08
C ASP A 449 11.78 -4.05 -8.11
N ARG A 450 10.82 -3.32 -7.55
CA ARG A 450 11.05 -2.18 -6.65
C ARG A 450 10.63 -2.49 -5.21
N ALA A 451 11.44 -2.04 -4.29
CA ALA A 451 11.17 -2.19 -2.85
C ALA A 451 9.96 -1.34 -2.39
N MET A 452 9.59 -0.28 -3.15
CA MET A 452 8.51 0.65 -2.81
C MET A 452 7.90 1.23 -4.08
N PRO A 453 6.56 1.40 -4.15
CA PRO A 453 5.88 2.06 -5.26
C PRO A 453 6.36 3.50 -5.46
N ILE A 454 6.41 3.97 -6.71
CA ILE A 454 6.77 5.34 -7.05
C ILE A 454 5.55 6.06 -7.61
N VAL A 455 5.20 7.20 -7.03
CA VAL A 455 4.16 8.11 -7.53
C VAL A 455 4.75 8.96 -8.63
N ARG A 456 4.32 8.74 -9.87
CA ARG A 456 4.79 9.46 -11.06
C ARG A 456 4.02 10.75 -11.33
N PHE A 457 2.73 10.73 -11.06
CA PHE A 457 1.87 11.90 -11.16
C PHE A 457 1.09 12.09 -9.87
N ALA A 458 1.16 13.29 -9.31
CA ALA A 458 0.44 13.71 -8.12
C ALA A 458 -0.08 15.13 -8.30
N SER A 459 -1.12 15.47 -7.54
CA SER A 459 -1.68 16.82 -7.42
C SER A 459 -1.62 17.26 -5.96
N GLY A 460 -1.13 18.47 -5.68
CA GLY A 460 -1.18 19.05 -4.33
C GLY A 460 -2.60 19.33 -3.90
N ILE A 461 -2.87 19.24 -2.59
CA ILE A 461 -4.18 19.58 -2.02
C ILE A 461 -4.01 20.35 -0.70
N GLU A 462 -5.05 21.12 -0.33
CA GLU A 462 -5.18 21.72 0.97
C GLU A 462 -5.99 20.81 1.91
N PRO A 463 -5.58 20.63 3.18
CA PRO A 463 -6.29 19.76 4.13
C PRO A 463 -7.76 20.17 4.34
N ASP A 464 -8.07 21.46 4.24
CA ASP A 464 -9.43 21.98 4.41
C ASP A 464 -10.41 21.43 3.38
N TRP A 465 -9.93 21.06 2.17
CA TRP A 465 -10.78 20.46 1.15
C TRP A 465 -11.24 19.04 1.55
N LEU A 466 -10.47 18.35 2.41
CA LEU A 466 -10.89 17.06 2.96
C LEU A 466 -12.09 17.23 3.91
N LEU A 467 -12.11 18.32 4.69
CA LEU A 467 -13.22 18.67 5.56
C LEU A 467 -14.45 19.11 4.74
N GLU A 468 -14.22 19.82 3.64
CA GLU A 468 -15.28 20.30 2.73
C GLU A 468 -15.99 19.12 2.01
N PHE A 469 -15.21 18.21 1.40
CA PHE A 469 -15.78 17.19 0.53
C PHE A 469 -16.05 15.85 1.22
N PHE A 470 -15.33 15.53 2.29
CA PHE A 470 -15.40 14.22 2.95
C PHE A 470 -15.58 14.30 4.47
N PRO A 471 -16.54 15.10 4.98
CA PRO A 471 -16.72 15.28 6.43
C PRO A 471 -16.98 13.96 7.16
N ASN A 472 -17.65 13.01 6.51
CA ASN A 472 -17.95 11.68 7.09
C ASN A 472 -16.72 10.75 7.18
N SER A 473 -15.63 11.07 6.49
CA SER A 473 -14.36 10.32 6.53
C SER A 473 -13.37 10.92 7.53
N ILE A 474 -13.74 12.03 8.17
CA ILE A 474 -12.94 12.69 9.21
C ILE A 474 -13.26 12.08 10.56
N ARG A 475 -12.21 11.73 11.30
CA ARG A 475 -12.30 11.23 12.68
C ARG A 475 -11.38 12.02 13.59
N THR A 476 -11.76 12.16 14.85
CA THR A 476 -10.90 12.69 15.90
C THR A 476 -10.21 11.53 16.62
N ARG A 477 -8.92 11.67 16.92
CA ARG A 477 -8.15 10.76 17.75
C ARG A 477 -7.56 11.54 18.91
N GLU A 478 -7.84 11.07 20.11
CA GLU A 478 -7.18 11.56 21.32
C GLU A 478 -6.32 10.44 21.88
N GLU A 479 -5.05 10.72 22.12
CA GLU A 479 -4.08 9.77 22.61
C GLU A 479 -3.13 10.40 23.61
N LEU A 480 -2.85 9.71 24.72
CA LEU A 480 -1.83 10.11 25.67
C LEU A 480 -0.49 9.49 25.27
N VAL A 481 0.49 10.33 25.08
CA VAL A 481 1.85 9.92 24.70
C VAL A 481 2.89 10.45 25.67
N TRP A 482 3.99 9.72 25.79
CA TRP A 482 5.15 10.19 26.55
C TRP A 482 6.09 10.94 25.62
N ASN A 483 6.35 12.21 25.93
CA ASN A 483 7.37 13.00 25.27
C ASN A 483 8.69 12.87 26.03
N ALA A 484 9.62 12.10 25.48
CA ALA A 484 10.91 11.81 26.11
C ALA A 484 11.84 13.05 26.20
N ALA A 485 11.68 14.03 25.30
CA ALA A 485 12.51 15.24 25.31
C ALA A 485 12.11 16.21 26.42
N SER A 486 10.81 16.35 26.66
CA SER A 486 10.27 17.21 27.72
C SER A 486 9.97 16.46 29.03
N GLU A 487 10.18 15.17 29.09
CA GLU A 487 9.89 14.26 30.23
C GLU A 487 8.46 14.46 30.78
N ARG A 488 7.47 14.53 29.86
CA ARG A 488 6.07 14.73 30.22
C ARG A 488 5.12 13.88 29.40
N VAL A 489 3.94 13.64 29.97
CA VAL A 489 2.80 13.11 29.24
C VAL A 489 2.15 14.26 28.48
N GLU A 490 1.88 14.06 27.21
CA GLU A 490 1.17 14.99 26.34
C GLU A 490 -0.08 14.31 25.79
N GLN A 491 -1.14 15.08 25.57
CA GLN A 491 -2.32 14.65 24.86
C GLN A 491 -2.18 15.07 23.39
N ILE A 492 -2.18 14.11 22.50
CA ILE A 492 -2.30 14.33 21.06
C ILE A 492 -3.78 14.37 20.72
N ASN A 493 -4.22 15.49 20.15
CA ASN A 493 -5.52 15.61 19.52
C ASN A 493 -5.27 15.70 18.01
N ALA A 494 -5.70 14.70 17.25
CA ALA A 494 -5.50 14.65 15.82
C ALA A 494 -6.83 14.54 15.08
N LEU A 495 -6.92 15.26 13.96
CA LEU A 495 -7.93 15.05 12.93
C LEU A 495 -7.37 14.07 11.92
N LEU A 496 -8.08 12.99 11.70
CA LEU A 496 -7.69 11.93 10.78
C LEU A 496 -8.63 11.90 9.58
N TYR A 497 -8.06 11.91 8.39
CA TYR A 497 -8.72 11.44 7.18
C TYR A 497 -8.37 9.97 6.97
N GLU A 498 -9.32 9.07 7.16
CA GLU A 498 -9.08 7.63 7.28
C GLU A 498 -8.00 7.29 8.33
N GLN A 499 -6.77 6.96 7.92
CA GLN A 499 -5.63 6.72 8.82
C GLN A 499 -4.60 7.85 8.81
N LEU A 500 -4.79 8.86 7.98
CA LEU A 500 -3.84 9.94 7.78
C LEU A 500 -4.16 11.12 8.71
N ALA A 501 -3.23 11.51 9.56
CA ALA A 501 -3.36 12.74 10.35
C ALA A 501 -3.21 13.95 9.43
N ILE A 502 -4.28 14.75 9.35
CA ILE A 502 -4.35 15.99 8.55
C ILE A 502 -4.10 17.23 9.42
N ASP A 503 -4.36 17.14 10.70
CA ASP A 503 -3.99 18.12 11.71
C ASP A 503 -3.65 17.40 13.00
N GLU A 504 -2.63 17.88 13.73
CA GLU A 504 -2.21 17.31 15.01
C GLU A 504 -1.80 18.43 15.95
N SER A 505 -2.44 18.48 17.08
CA SER A 505 -2.08 19.38 18.17
C SER A 505 -1.65 18.60 19.40
N ARG A 506 -0.64 19.12 20.11
CA ARG A 506 -0.15 18.56 21.37
C ARG A 506 -0.48 19.55 22.49
N THR A 507 -1.24 19.06 23.43
CA THR A 507 -1.66 19.85 24.59
C THR A 507 -1.28 19.14 25.89
N PRO A 508 -1.13 19.86 27.01
CA PRO A 508 -1.07 19.20 28.31
C PRO A 508 -2.34 18.35 28.50
N PRO A 509 -2.22 17.11 28.97
CA PRO A 509 -3.40 16.31 29.24
C PRO A 509 -4.25 16.99 30.31
N LYS A 510 -5.56 16.93 30.14
CA LYS A 510 -6.48 17.27 31.21
C LYS A 510 -6.23 16.32 32.37
N ASP A 511 -6.42 16.80 33.60
CA ASP A 511 -6.25 16.03 34.81
C ASP A 511 -7.00 14.69 34.69
N SER A 512 -6.25 13.64 34.45
CA SER A 512 -6.81 12.33 34.11
C SER A 512 -6.01 11.21 34.77
N PRO A 513 -6.70 10.25 35.41
CA PRO A 513 -6.04 9.08 35.99
C PRO A 513 -5.18 8.31 34.99
N SER A 514 -5.54 8.32 33.72
CA SER A 514 -4.79 7.67 32.64
C SER A 514 -3.44 8.35 32.37
N ALA A 515 -3.38 9.69 32.45
CA ALA A 515 -2.13 10.44 32.29
C ALA A 515 -1.16 10.13 33.44
N SER A 516 -1.67 10.16 34.69
CA SER A 516 -0.88 9.81 35.86
C SER A 516 -0.42 8.34 35.81
N ALA A 517 -1.25 7.40 35.36
CA ALA A 517 -0.87 6.00 35.19
C ALA A 517 0.23 5.84 34.14
N LEU A 518 0.15 6.56 33.00
CA LEU A 518 1.22 6.58 32.00
C LEU A 518 2.52 7.15 32.58
N LEU A 519 2.43 8.24 33.35
CA LEU A 519 3.58 8.84 34.03
C LEU A 519 4.26 7.83 34.97
N VAL A 520 3.48 7.16 35.83
CA VAL A 520 4.02 6.14 36.75
C VAL A 520 4.70 5.00 36.00
N ARG A 521 4.09 4.49 34.94
CA ARG A 521 4.71 3.47 34.10
C ARG A 521 6.06 3.94 33.55
N LYS A 522 6.13 5.16 33.01
CA LYS A 522 7.36 5.74 32.48
C LYS A 522 8.40 6.04 33.57
N ALA A 523 7.96 6.40 34.78
CA ALA A 523 8.83 6.58 35.92
C ALA A 523 9.48 5.26 36.35
N LEU A 524 8.72 4.16 36.41
CA LEU A 524 9.23 2.83 36.69
C LEU A 524 10.22 2.32 35.64
N GLU A 525 9.91 2.55 34.33
CA GLU A 525 10.80 2.21 33.21
C GLU A 525 12.13 3.01 33.26
N ALA A 526 12.08 4.28 33.61
CA ALA A 526 13.24 5.17 33.64
C ALA A 526 14.13 4.99 34.89
N GLY A 527 13.58 4.43 35.96
CA GLY A 527 14.22 4.30 37.25
C GLY A 527 14.20 5.58 38.08
N PRO A 528 14.34 5.46 39.42
CA PRO A 528 14.13 6.55 40.38
C PRO A 528 15.10 7.74 40.22
N GLY A 529 16.31 7.51 39.73
CA GLY A 529 17.34 8.54 39.56
C GLY A 529 16.96 9.68 38.62
N ARG A 530 15.89 9.51 37.81
CA ARG A 530 15.40 10.59 36.92
C ARG A 530 14.53 11.62 37.62
N PHE A 531 13.90 11.27 38.73
CA PHE A 531 12.91 12.12 39.41
C PHE A 531 13.06 12.15 40.96
N THR A 532 14.08 11.49 41.54
CA THR A 532 14.44 11.61 42.98
C THR A 532 15.94 11.48 43.14
N ASP A 533 16.44 11.82 44.33
CA ASP A 533 17.84 11.56 44.71
C ASP A 533 18.02 10.04 44.88
N ALA A 534 18.77 9.43 43.97
CA ALA A 534 18.97 7.99 43.93
C ALA A 534 19.77 7.50 45.17
N ASP A 535 20.78 8.27 45.62
CA ASP A 535 21.62 7.90 46.72
C ASP A 535 20.84 7.96 48.04
N GLU A 536 19.98 8.96 48.20
CA GLU A 536 19.12 9.10 49.36
C GLU A 536 18.10 7.95 49.44
N LEU A 537 17.43 7.66 48.29
CA LEU A 537 16.47 6.56 48.21
C LEU A 537 17.13 5.19 48.47
N ASP A 538 18.28 4.93 47.87
CA ASP A 538 19.02 3.68 48.04
C ASP A 538 19.50 3.52 49.49
N GLY A 539 19.99 4.60 50.10
CA GLY A 539 20.36 4.62 51.52
C GLY A 539 19.18 4.30 52.41
N PHE A 540 18.01 4.86 52.11
CA PHE A 540 16.78 4.60 52.83
C PHE A 540 16.30 3.15 52.66
N LEU A 541 16.29 2.62 51.46
CA LEU A 541 15.87 1.23 51.17
C LEU A 541 16.80 0.21 51.84
N ARG A 542 18.11 0.44 51.82
CA ARG A 542 19.08 -0.41 52.59
C ARG A 542 18.77 -0.39 54.08
N ARG A 543 18.44 0.75 54.65
CA ARG A 543 18.02 0.88 56.03
C ARG A 543 16.74 0.10 56.33
N VAL A 544 15.73 0.20 55.46
CA VAL A 544 14.45 -0.56 55.53
C VAL A 544 14.70 -2.06 55.44
N SER A 545 15.52 -2.48 54.47
CA SER A 545 15.90 -3.91 54.32
C SER A 545 16.60 -4.48 55.53
N PHE A 546 17.53 -3.69 56.14
CA PHE A 546 18.15 -4.06 57.39
C PHE A 546 17.11 -4.22 58.51
N ALA A 547 16.22 -3.25 58.68
CA ALA A 547 15.18 -3.31 59.73
C ALA A 547 14.21 -4.48 59.51
N ALA A 548 13.82 -4.80 58.25
CA ALA A 548 12.96 -5.93 57.95
C ALA A 548 13.57 -7.27 58.37
N LYS A 549 14.88 -7.43 58.15
CA LYS A 549 15.61 -8.65 58.53
C LYS A 549 15.53 -8.97 60.04
N TYR A 550 15.44 -7.94 60.89
CA TYR A 550 15.41 -8.10 62.35
C TYR A 550 14.04 -7.82 62.99
N GLY A 551 13.11 -7.25 62.24
CA GLY A 551 11.79 -6.80 62.71
C GLY A 551 10.63 -7.71 62.36
N ASN A 552 10.88 -8.81 61.63
CA ASN A 552 9.86 -9.76 61.17
C ASN A 552 8.66 -9.10 60.45
N PHE A 553 8.93 -8.10 59.60
CA PHE A 553 8.00 -7.52 58.69
C PHE A 553 8.46 -7.67 57.24
N GLN A 554 7.53 -7.73 56.30
CA GLN A 554 7.84 -7.85 54.88
C GLN A 554 7.80 -6.47 54.22
N ILE A 555 8.72 -6.24 53.31
CA ILE A 555 8.69 -5.06 52.43
C ILE A 555 7.79 -5.43 51.25
N PRO A 556 6.73 -4.65 50.92
CA PRO A 556 5.90 -4.93 49.76
C PRO A 556 6.73 -4.92 48.47
N GLU A 557 6.54 -5.91 47.60
CA GLU A 557 7.25 -6.00 46.33
C GLU A 557 6.94 -4.81 45.43
N ASP A 558 5.72 -4.27 45.54
CA ASP A 558 5.23 -3.12 44.78
C ASP A 558 5.39 -1.77 45.48
N LEU A 559 6.21 -1.69 46.54
CA LEU A 559 6.37 -0.51 47.39
C LEU A 559 6.63 0.78 46.60
N LEU A 560 7.59 0.74 45.68
CA LEU A 560 7.91 1.89 44.83
C LEU A 560 6.76 2.26 43.88
N ALA A 561 6.17 1.26 43.21
CA ALA A 561 5.05 1.46 42.29
C ALA A 561 3.81 2.03 43.03
N SER A 562 3.50 1.44 44.18
CA SER A 562 2.38 1.86 45.02
C SER A 562 2.58 3.28 45.61
N ALA A 563 3.82 3.64 46.00
CA ALA A 563 4.14 4.99 46.42
C ALA A 563 4.04 6.02 45.26
N LEU A 564 4.59 5.65 44.10
CA LEU A 564 4.49 6.47 42.91
C LEU A 564 3.01 6.74 42.50
N HIS A 565 2.18 5.72 42.53
CA HIS A 565 0.74 5.88 42.25
C HIS A 565 0.07 6.85 43.22
N SER A 566 0.46 6.83 44.52
CA SER A 566 -0.12 7.71 45.53
C SER A 566 0.28 9.18 45.36
N VAL A 567 1.48 9.47 44.87
CA VAL A 567 1.98 10.84 44.69
C VAL A 567 1.75 11.40 43.29
N ALA A 568 1.56 10.54 42.29
CA ALA A 568 1.45 10.95 40.89
C ALA A 568 0.03 11.43 40.50
N ALA A 569 -0.95 11.39 41.40
CA ALA A 569 -2.32 11.81 41.10
C ALA A 569 -2.36 13.27 40.63
N GLY A 570 -2.84 13.50 39.42
CA GLY A 570 -2.87 14.82 38.78
C GLY A 570 -1.55 15.29 38.16
N PHE A 571 -0.48 14.54 38.29
CA PHE A 571 0.81 14.87 37.68
C PHE A 571 0.98 14.29 36.29
N THR A 572 1.78 14.99 35.50
CA THR A 572 2.01 14.66 34.09
C THR A 572 3.49 14.63 33.69
N SER A 573 4.41 14.99 34.61
CA SER A 573 5.83 15.14 34.30
C SER A 573 6.76 14.65 35.42
N PHE A 574 8.00 14.28 35.06
CA PHE A 574 9.03 13.99 36.03
C PHE A 574 9.42 15.21 36.87
N ALA A 575 9.28 16.42 36.31
CA ALA A 575 9.51 17.65 37.08
C ALA A 575 8.55 17.82 38.26
N GLU A 576 7.30 17.39 38.11
CA GLU A 576 6.29 17.36 39.18
C GLU A 576 6.61 16.24 40.16
N LEU A 577 6.98 15.03 39.71
CA LEU A 577 7.39 13.93 40.57
C LEU A 577 8.59 14.28 41.45
N ARG A 578 9.57 15.07 40.98
CA ARG A 578 10.71 15.55 41.79
C ARG A 578 10.28 16.34 43.02
N ARG A 579 9.11 16.99 42.93
CA ARG A 579 8.56 17.82 44.03
C ARG A 579 7.53 17.08 44.88
N ALA A 580 7.17 15.88 44.50
CA ALA A 580 6.05 15.13 45.04
C ALA A 580 6.34 14.48 46.41
N GLY A 581 7.60 14.50 46.89
CA GLY A 581 7.95 13.90 48.16
C GLY A 581 7.83 12.37 48.17
N LEU A 582 8.34 11.71 47.16
CA LEU A 582 8.28 10.24 47.00
C LEU A 582 8.77 9.49 48.24
N LEU A 583 9.86 9.96 48.86
CA LEU A 583 10.40 9.33 50.08
C LEU A 583 9.38 9.31 51.21
N ALA A 584 8.69 10.43 51.45
CA ALA A 584 7.61 10.52 52.43
C ALA A 584 6.44 9.56 52.13
N ALA A 585 6.11 9.41 50.87
CA ALA A 585 5.07 8.45 50.45
C ALA A 585 5.49 6.98 50.68
N ILE A 586 6.75 6.68 50.48
CA ILE A 586 7.32 5.35 50.82
C ILE A 586 7.29 5.15 52.31
N GLU A 587 7.72 6.15 53.10
CA GLU A 587 7.68 6.11 54.58
C GLU A 587 6.29 5.85 55.13
N ALA A 588 5.27 6.48 54.55
CA ALA A 588 3.87 6.32 54.96
C ALA A 588 3.33 4.87 54.79
N LYS A 589 3.95 4.07 53.93
CA LYS A 589 3.58 2.67 53.68
C LYS A 589 4.35 1.65 54.50
N LEU A 590 5.30 2.12 55.34
CA LEU A 590 6.19 1.28 56.10
C LEU A 590 5.98 1.48 57.60
N PRO A 591 6.25 0.50 58.45
CA PRO A 591 6.15 0.62 59.92
C PRO A 591 7.33 1.45 60.49
N MET A 592 7.32 2.77 60.21
CA MET A 592 8.48 3.65 60.53
C MET A 592 8.85 3.68 61.99
N HIS A 593 7.90 3.46 62.92
CA HIS A 593 8.22 3.37 64.35
C HIS A 593 9.17 2.19 64.62
N LEU A 594 8.91 1.02 64.00
CA LEU A 594 9.73 -0.18 64.14
C LEU A 594 11.07 -0.04 63.42
N ILE A 595 11.06 0.58 62.23
CA ILE A 595 12.27 0.86 61.45
C ILE A 595 13.20 1.80 62.24
N ASN A 596 12.63 2.86 62.84
CA ASN A 596 13.43 3.81 63.64
C ASN A 596 14.00 3.20 64.91
N GLU A 597 13.30 2.24 65.51
CA GLU A 597 13.78 1.48 66.64
C GLU A 597 14.92 0.52 66.29
N LEU A 598 14.74 -0.26 65.21
CA LEU A 598 15.70 -1.32 64.82
C LEU A 598 16.89 -0.76 64.04
N ALA A 599 16.65 0.27 63.24
CA ALA A 599 17.63 0.88 62.34
C ALA A 599 17.60 2.42 62.51
N PRO A 600 18.09 2.97 63.66
CA PRO A 600 18.14 4.42 63.85
C PRO A 600 19.05 5.09 62.83
N THR A 601 18.70 6.30 62.39
CA THR A 601 19.49 7.05 61.43
C THR A 601 20.81 7.58 61.98
N HIS A 602 20.86 7.82 63.30
CA HIS A 602 22.02 8.41 63.97
C HIS A 602 22.29 7.70 65.28
N LEU A 603 23.55 7.63 65.62
CA LEU A 603 24.05 7.24 66.91
C LEU A 603 24.45 8.47 67.73
N ARG A 604 23.96 8.58 68.92
CA ARG A 604 24.45 9.63 69.90
C ARG A 604 25.73 9.15 70.54
N LEU A 605 26.79 9.85 70.28
CA LEU A 605 28.12 9.58 70.89
C LEU A 605 28.27 10.32 72.20
N PRO A 606 29.23 9.89 73.08
CA PRO A 606 29.48 10.52 74.37
C PRO A 606 29.82 12.02 74.28
N SER A 607 30.44 12.44 73.20
CA SER A 607 30.71 13.88 72.91
C SER A 607 29.45 14.73 72.68
N GLY A 608 28.28 14.10 72.66
CA GLY A 608 27.00 14.78 72.31
C GLY A 608 26.72 14.83 70.82
N LEU A 609 27.67 14.47 69.95
CA LEU A 609 27.52 14.48 68.50
C LEU A 609 26.56 13.34 68.10
N ARG A 610 25.72 13.63 67.07
CA ARG A 610 24.92 12.64 66.39
C ARG A 610 25.65 12.20 65.12
N ALA A 611 26.23 11.00 65.15
CA ALA A 611 26.89 10.44 63.97
C ALA A 611 25.90 9.62 63.12
N ARG A 612 25.89 9.83 61.81
CA ARG A 612 25.02 9.10 60.87
C ARG A 612 25.43 7.64 60.80
N ILE A 613 24.47 6.74 60.87
CA ILE A 613 24.70 5.30 60.65
C ILE A 613 24.43 5.01 59.17
N GLU A 614 25.40 4.32 58.56
CA GLU A 614 25.28 3.84 57.16
C GLU A 614 24.93 2.35 57.18
N TYR A 615 23.83 2.02 56.47
CA TYR A 615 23.36 0.65 56.30
C TYR A 615 23.81 0.12 54.95
N HIS A 616 24.22 -1.16 54.92
CA HIS A 616 24.77 -1.82 53.73
C HIS A 616 24.06 -3.16 53.52
N GLU A 617 24.08 -3.68 52.29
CA GLU A 617 23.42 -4.96 51.95
C GLU A 617 24.17 -6.16 52.51
N ASP A 618 25.48 -6.24 52.25
CA ASP A 618 26.30 -7.44 52.47
C ASP A 618 27.28 -7.32 53.68
N ARG A 619 27.25 -6.20 54.39
CA ARG A 619 28.14 -5.98 55.52
C ARG A 619 27.41 -5.33 56.70
N PRO A 620 27.89 -5.46 57.93
CA PRO A 620 27.30 -4.82 59.10
C PRO A 620 27.22 -3.30 58.93
N PRO A 621 26.19 -2.65 59.50
CA PRO A 621 26.07 -1.19 59.46
C PRO A 621 27.25 -0.52 60.14
N SER A 622 27.61 0.66 59.64
CA SER A 622 28.81 1.38 60.10
C SER A 622 28.50 2.81 60.56
N VAL A 623 29.36 3.30 61.42
CA VAL A 623 29.32 4.69 61.89
C VAL A 623 30.72 5.27 61.83
N ALA A 624 30.88 6.45 61.29
CA ALA A 624 32.14 7.16 61.17
C ALA A 624 32.12 8.45 62.01
N SER A 625 33.09 8.63 62.86
CA SER A 625 33.34 9.87 63.59
C SER A 625 34.77 9.97 64.03
N ARG A 626 35.15 11.11 64.57
CA ARG A 626 36.49 11.27 65.17
C ARG A 626 36.65 10.37 66.37
N LEU A 627 37.81 9.81 66.53
CA LEU A 627 38.14 8.90 67.62
C LEU A 627 37.72 9.46 69.00
N HIS A 628 37.94 10.75 69.24
CA HIS A 628 37.60 11.44 70.45
C HIS A 628 36.08 11.54 70.75
N ASP A 629 35.26 11.43 69.76
CA ASP A 629 33.79 11.42 69.91
C ASP A 629 33.30 10.10 70.52
N PHE A 630 34.11 9.01 70.41
CA PHE A 630 33.83 7.69 70.97
C PHE A 630 34.35 7.51 72.35
N ILE A 631 35.17 8.46 72.85
CA ILE A 631 35.71 8.38 74.26
C ILE A 631 34.53 8.41 75.24
N GLY A 632 34.49 7.43 76.15
CA GLY A 632 33.39 7.20 77.07
C GLY A 632 32.47 6.03 76.70
N LEU A 633 32.63 5.46 75.48
CA LEU A 633 31.98 4.19 75.14
C LEU A 633 32.83 3.01 75.50
N LYS A 634 32.36 2.20 76.45
CA LYS A 634 33.07 0.98 76.88
C LYS A 634 33.00 -0.13 75.86
N ASP A 635 31.82 -0.34 75.29
CA ASP A 635 31.51 -1.39 74.35
C ASP A 635 31.11 -0.81 72.96
N SER A 636 31.19 -1.65 71.93
CA SER A 636 30.75 -1.29 70.63
C SER A 636 29.25 -1.00 70.60
N PRO A 637 28.84 0.11 70.01
CA PRO A 637 27.42 0.43 69.92
C PRO A 637 26.69 -0.60 69.03
N THR A 638 25.43 -0.84 69.35
CA THR A 638 24.59 -1.85 68.68
C THR A 638 23.29 -1.23 68.10
N VAL A 639 22.76 -1.89 67.12
CA VAL A 639 21.44 -1.64 66.58
C VAL A 639 20.60 -2.92 66.58
N ALA A 640 19.36 -2.87 66.06
CA ALA A 640 18.46 -4.02 66.07
C ALA A 640 18.24 -4.63 67.46
N ARG A 641 17.95 -3.77 68.47
CA ARG A 641 17.77 -4.18 69.91
C ARG A 641 18.98 -4.93 70.50
N GLY A 642 20.15 -4.56 70.06
CA GLY A 642 21.36 -5.19 70.54
C GLY A 642 21.90 -6.39 69.72
N ALA A 643 21.15 -6.82 68.73
CA ALA A 643 21.49 -7.99 67.88
C ALA A 643 22.70 -7.76 66.97
N VAL A 644 22.96 -6.52 66.55
CA VAL A 644 24.04 -6.22 65.60
C VAL A 644 24.95 -5.13 66.10
N ARG A 645 26.27 -5.44 66.16
CA ARG A 645 27.30 -4.44 66.47
C ARG A 645 27.61 -3.58 65.28
N LEU A 646 27.74 -2.25 65.51
CA LEU A 646 28.17 -1.30 64.49
C LEU A 646 29.67 -1.41 64.20
N VAL A 647 30.08 -1.30 62.99
CA VAL A 647 31.45 -1.09 62.59
C VAL A 647 31.83 0.37 62.86
N ALA A 648 32.70 0.62 63.86
CA ALA A 648 33.14 1.97 64.13
C ALA A 648 34.36 2.32 63.25
N HIS A 649 34.19 3.32 62.41
CA HIS A 649 35.30 3.96 61.71
C HIS A 649 35.78 5.14 62.50
N LEU A 650 36.89 4.93 63.19
CA LEU A 650 37.54 5.91 64.06
C LEU A 650 38.45 6.79 63.25
N LEU A 651 38.13 8.08 63.21
CA LEU A 651 38.84 9.06 62.33
C LEU A 651 39.77 9.94 63.21
N ALA A 652 40.88 10.33 62.65
CA ALA A 652 41.71 11.37 63.18
C ALA A 652 41.04 12.75 63.16
N PRO A 653 41.51 13.78 63.83
CA PRO A 653 40.99 15.13 63.77
C PRO A 653 40.91 15.69 62.33
N ASN A 654 41.76 15.21 61.41
CA ASN A 654 41.78 15.57 59.99
C ASN A 654 40.93 14.64 59.11
N GLN A 655 39.99 13.90 59.67
CA GLN A 655 39.07 12.98 59.01
C GLN A 655 39.72 11.75 58.34
N ARG A 656 41.00 11.51 58.52
CA ARG A 656 41.64 10.27 58.01
C ARG A 656 41.30 9.08 58.89
N PRO A 657 41.05 7.91 58.33
CA PRO A 657 40.80 6.68 59.13
C PRO A 657 42.01 6.34 59.96
N VAL A 658 41.78 6.09 61.24
CA VAL A 658 42.77 5.62 62.21
C VAL A 658 42.62 4.12 62.40
N GLN A 659 41.39 3.68 62.64
CA GLN A 659 41.04 2.31 62.85
C GLN A 659 39.59 2.04 62.44
N VAL A 660 39.35 0.84 62.01
CA VAL A 660 38.00 0.30 61.74
C VAL A 660 37.88 -0.92 62.71
N THR A 661 36.82 -0.91 63.52
CA THR A 661 36.64 -1.99 64.49
C THR A 661 35.17 -2.28 64.77
N THR A 662 34.87 -3.55 65.05
CA THR A 662 33.60 -4.03 65.61
C THR A 662 33.63 -4.28 67.04
N ASP A 663 34.86 -4.19 67.68
CA ASP A 663 35.10 -4.40 69.06
C ASP A 663 35.91 -3.23 69.67
N LEU A 664 35.17 -2.24 70.16
CA LEU A 664 35.72 -1.04 70.78
C LEU A 664 36.43 -1.38 72.13
N ALA A 665 35.91 -2.34 72.89
CA ALA A 665 36.51 -2.73 74.15
C ALA A 665 37.94 -3.32 73.97
N SER A 666 38.10 -4.17 72.96
CA SER A 666 39.42 -4.70 72.57
C SER A 666 40.33 -3.60 72.00
N PHE A 667 39.78 -2.70 71.19
CA PHE A 667 40.54 -1.57 70.65
C PHE A 667 41.09 -0.66 71.77
N TRP A 668 40.27 -0.31 72.78
CA TRP A 668 40.74 0.52 73.93
C TRP A 668 41.87 -0.12 74.69
N LYS A 669 41.78 -1.42 74.92
CA LYS A 669 42.80 -2.16 75.71
C LYS A 669 44.09 -2.37 74.92
N THR A 670 44.00 -2.70 73.63
CA THR A 670 45.16 -3.21 72.88
C THR A 670 45.81 -2.18 71.98
N LEU A 671 45.02 -1.49 71.18
CA LEU A 671 45.52 -0.62 70.10
C LEU A 671 45.56 0.86 70.50
N TYR A 672 44.59 1.32 71.27
CA TYR A 672 44.49 2.72 71.66
C TYR A 672 45.78 3.27 72.35
N PRO A 673 46.48 2.60 73.22
CA PRO A 673 47.72 3.13 73.78
C PRO A 673 48.79 3.47 72.77
N GLN A 674 48.83 2.72 71.64
CA GLN A 674 49.75 2.99 70.55
C GLN A 674 49.26 4.18 69.66
N VAL A 675 48.02 4.12 69.33
CA VAL A 675 47.34 5.18 68.51
C VAL A 675 47.37 6.50 69.26
N ARG A 676 47.12 6.51 70.57
CA ARG A 676 47.20 7.69 71.45
C ARG A 676 48.55 8.35 71.38
N ARG A 677 49.66 7.59 71.49
CA ARG A 677 51.06 8.14 71.43
C ARG A 677 51.31 8.83 70.06
N GLN A 678 50.76 8.29 68.99
CA GLN A 678 50.90 8.87 67.64
C GLN A 678 50.02 10.13 67.47
N LEU A 679 48.75 10.07 67.86
CA LEU A 679 47.82 11.13 67.73
C LEU A 679 48.09 12.32 68.67
N SER A 680 48.52 12.07 69.92
CA SER A 680 48.90 13.13 70.90
C SER A 680 50.08 13.98 70.37
N ARG A 681 51.06 13.30 69.76
CA ARG A 681 52.16 14.05 69.09
C ARG A 681 51.78 14.87 67.93
N ARG A 682 50.83 14.36 67.12
CA ARG A 682 50.39 15.00 65.85
C ARG A 682 49.29 16.05 66.05
N TYR A 683 48.46 15.85 67.11
CA TYR A 683 47.33 16.72 67.43
C TYR A 683 47.30 17.10 68.88
N PRO A 684 48.33 17.87 69.44
CA PRO A 684 48.51 18.18 70.88
C PRO A 684 47.39 19.06 71.43
N LYS A 685 46.56 19.72 70.57
CA LYS A 685 45.46 20.52 71.07
C LYS A 685 44.19 19.73 71.44
N HIS A 686 44.16 18.42 71.23
CA HIS A 686 43.06 17.53 71.60
C HIS A 686 43.43 16.73 72.87
N ALA A 687 42.44 16.53 73.72
CA ALA A 687 42.62 15.70 74.93
C ALA A 687 42.66 14.22 74.56
N TRP A 688 43.70 13.52 74.97
CA TRP A 688 43.88 12.09 74.74
C TRP A 688 44.03 11.37 76.10
N PRO A 689 42.88 11.02 76.76
CA PRO A 689 42.93 10.42 78.13
C PRO A 689 43.65 9.07 78.14
N GLU A 690 44.22 8.69 79.35
CA GLU A 690 44.87 7.40 79.49
C GLU A 690 43.89 6.25 79.63
N ALA A 691 42.77 6.50 80.26
CA ALA A 691 41.62 5.61 80.36
C ALA A 691 40.44 6.22 79.63
N PRO A 692 40.17 5.81 78.35
CA PRO A 692 39.13 6.37 77.50
C PRO A 692 37.72 5.83 77.81
N GLU A 693 37.62 4.88 78.77
CA GLU A 693 36.37 4.23 79.17
C GLU A 693 35.56 5.05 80.19
#